data_1c02dfff98a03cd2b56adcb125296c1d
#
_entry.id   1c02dfff98a03cd2b56adcb125296c1d
#
_cell.length_a   1.000
_cell.length_b   1.000
_cell.length_c   1.000
_cell.angle_alpha   90.00
_cell.angle_beta   90.00
_cell.angle_gamma   90.00
#
_symmetry.space_group_name_H-M   'P 1'
#
loop_
_entity.id
_entity.type
_entity.pdbx_description
1 polymer ?
#
loop_
_entity_poly.entity_id
_entity_poly.type
_entity_poly.pdbx_seq_one_letter_code
_entity_poly.pdbx_strand_id
1 'polypeptide(L)'
;MRFQTKNGVLIAQANGETLRIEPWGKDSLRVRATMLPEFSGKDWALIEVPEKTEAKAEQFAVDHLEIDGSMGKRTSASITNGKIRAVVNFAGVITFYKEDQEILREYHRCYDGTISKESRCLKTVNREWKGVIGGSEYSLNLKFESNDEEKIFGMGQYQQKYMDLKGCTLELAQRNSQISVPFAVSSLGYGMLWNNPAVGQVTFGKNYTEWTARSTKDMDYWLTAADTPKEILENYTAVTGRAPKFPEDRMGLWQCKLRYRTQEEVLEVARRYQKEGIKIDQIVIDFFHWTVQGDWKFDEKYWPDPKAMVDELHSMGIKVIVSVWPSVDRKSENFWPMLDRGLLIKTERGALQTYDFQGDCVEIDVFNPETRKYVWEVCKKNYYDFGIDAFWLDNSEPDFGVYDFDHYRYIDGPALSCSNIYPQLYSRVFYDGMKAEGEENIVNLLRCAWAGSQKYGNVVWSGDVPSTFEAFYDQLQAGLNMGLAGIPWWTTDIGGFMTDDVNDPDFQQLLIRWYEFAVYSAVFRMHGDRGPHNIPPLDDRDFGGGYLYTGQSNELWSYGEENYRIMKKYYDIRISMHDYIKRLYDEASENGSPLIRTMFYEFPDDKKCWELQDQYMFGSEYLVAPIFHLNEFEREVYLPAGRWEDTRDGKVYEGGQTVLAAAPIDSIPVFKKIA
;
A
#
# COMPACT_ATOMS: atom_id res chain seq x y z
N MET A 1 -22.74 24.19 21.61
CA MET A 1 -21.39 24.24 21.02
C MET A 1 -20.72 25.55 21.34
N ARG A 2 -19.47 25.51 21.82
CA ARG A 2 -18.62 26.70 22.04
C ARG A 2 -17.55 26.71 20.98
N PHE A 3 -17.46 27.82 20.23
CA PHE A 3 -16.49 27.98 19.16
C PHE A 3 -15.37 28.94 19.55
N GLN A 4 -14.16 28.68 19.03
CA GLN A 4 -13.02 29.58 19.06
C GLN A 4 -12.35 29.56 17.67
N THR A 5 -12.07 30.74 17.14
CA THR A 5 -11.36 30.92 15.86
C THR A 5 -10.15 31.81 16.10
N LYS A 6 -8.94 31.22 15.99
CA LYS A 6 -7.69 31.92 16.24
C LYS A 6 -6.58 31.37 15.34
N ASN A 7 -5.81 32.26 14.74
CA ASN A 7 -4.64 31.90 13.90
C ASN A 7 -4.97 30.90 12.77
N GLY A 8 -6.13 31.05 12.11
CA GLY A 8 -6.55 30.15 11.04
C GLY A 8 -6.95 28.74 11.51
N VAL A 9 -7.21 28.55 12.80
CA VAL A 9 -7.66 27.27 13.39
C VAL A 9 -9.06 27.46 13.96
N LEU A 10 -9.93 26.46 13.72
CA LEU A 10 -11.25 26.37 14.31
C LEU A 10 -11.26 25.32 15.41
N ILE A 11 -11.69 25.70 16.62
CA ILE A 11 -11.89 24.78 17.75
C ILE A 11 -13.36 24.85 18.14
N ALA A 12 -13.98 23.68 18.34
CA ALA A 12 -15.34 23.54 18.83
C ALA A 12 -15.40 22.61 20.01
N GLN A 13 -16.15 22.97 21.08
CA GLN A 13 -16.24 22.17 22.28
C GLN A 13 -17.70 21.96 22.70
N ALA A 14 -18.08 20.72 22.94
CA ALA A 14 -19.37 20.33 23.49
C ALA A 14 -19.32 18.92 24.09
N ASN A 15 -20.08 18.67 25.15
CA ASN A 15 -20.32 17.33 25.71
C ASN A 15 -19.02 16.52 26.03
N GLY A 16 -17.95 17.22 26.42
CA GLY A 16 -16.66 16.63 26.72
C GLY A 16 -15.74 16.43 25.51
N GLU A 17 -16.26 16.56 24.29
CA GLU A 17 -15.47 16.49 23.06
C GLU A 17 -14.82 17.83 22.75
N THR A 18 -13.54 17.79 22.37
CA THR A 18 -12.83 18.91 21.71
C THR A 18 -12.56 18.54 20.26
N LEU A 19 -13.16 19.30 19.34
CA LEU A 19 -12.93 19.22 17.89
C LEU A 19 -11.97 20.34 17.48
N ARG A 20 -10.98 20.04 16.62
CA ARG A 20 -10.03 20.98 16.04
C ARG A 20 -9.95 20.77 14.53
N ILE A 21 -10.11 21.84 13.76
CA ILE A 21 -9.93 21.87 12.31
C ILE A 21 -8.88 22.91 11.98
N GLU A 22 -7.88 22.52 11.22
CA GLU A 22 -6.71 23.34 10.89
C GLU A 22 -6.26 23.12 9.45
N PRO A 23 -5.67 24.13 8.80
CA PRO A 23 -5.10 23.95 7.46
C PRO A 23 -3.90 23.01 7.53
N TRP A 24 -3.77 22.12 6.55
CA TRP A 24 -2.64 21.20 6.45
C TRP A 24 -2.32 20.88 4.99
N GLY A 25 -1.49 21.71 4.38
CA GLY A 25 -1.19 21.68 2.95
C GLY A 25 -2.18 22.47 2.10
N LYS A 26 -1.98 22.47 0.80
CA LYS A 26 -2.75 23.19 -0.19
C LYS A 26 -4.16 22.61 -0.29
N ASP A 27 -5.19 23.47 -0.34
CA ASP A 27 -6.60 23.10 -0.52
C ASP A 27 -7.06 21.96 0.43
N SER A 28 -6.54 21.96 1.68
CA SER A 28 -6.67 20.80 2.56
C SER A 28 -6.85 21.18 4.03
N LEU A 29 -7.57 20.34 4.77
CA LEU A 29 -7.84 20.52 6.19
C LEU A 29 -7.53 19.21 6.95
N ARG A 30 -6.91 19.32 8.13
CA ARG A 30 -6.81 18.25 9.12
C ARG A 30 -7.90 18.43 10.17
N VAL A 31 -8.63 17.37 10.46
CA VAL A 31 -9.73 17.35 11.44
C VAL A 31 -9.36 16.35 12.53
N ARG A 32 -9.30 16.85 13.77
CA ARG A 32 -9.07 16.02 14.95
C ARG A 32 -10.17 16.21 15.99
N ALA A 33 -10.55 15.14 16.69
CA ALA A 33 -11.41 15.23 17.86
C ALA A 33 -10.92 14.28 18.96
N THR A 34 -11.15 14.65 20.21
CA THR A 34 -10.80 13.83 21.36
C THR A 34 -11.78 14.03 22.52
N MET A 35 -11.98 12.98 23.30
CA MET A 35 -12.68 13.00 24.60
C MET A 35 -11.71 13.18 25.78
N LEU A 36 -10.40 13.21 25.49
CA LEU A 36 -9.35 13.43 26.50
C LEU A 36 -9.11 14.93 26.69
N PRO A 37 -8.47 15.34 27.81
CA PRO A 37 -8.11 16.74 28.05
C PRO A 37 -7.20 17.34 26.98
N GLU A 38 -6.33 16.51 26.36
CA GLU A 38 -5.36 16.90 25.35
C GLU A 38 -5.29 15.85 24.22
N PHE A 39 -4.93 16.29 23.00
CA PHE A 39 -4.63 15.39 21.90
C PHE A 39 -3.35 14.60 22.14
N SER A 40 -3.22 13.41 21.55
CA SER A 40 -2.04 12.54 21.71
C SER A 40 -0.73 13.15 21.19
N GLY A 41 -0.81 14.18 20.35
CA GLY A 41 0.36 14.82 19.73
C GLY A 41 1.03 13.99 18.63
N LYS A 42 0.42 12.88 18.22
CA LYS A 42 0.93 12.06 17.09
C LYS A 42 0.45 12.62 15.76
N ASP A 43 1.35 12.68 14.78
CA ASP A 43 1.04 13.13 13.41
C ASP A 43 0.89 11.96 12.45
N TRP A 44 1.28 10.76 12.84
CA TRP A 44 1.20 9.49 12.12
C TRP A 44 1.79 9.57 10.70
N ALA A 45 0.93 9.54 9.65
CA ALA A 45 1.36 9.65 8.26
C ALA A 45 1.74 11.07 7.86
N LEU A 46 1.15 12.07 8.50
CA LEU A 46 1.31 13.48 8.13
C LEU A 46 2.70 14.00 8.52
N ILE A 47 3.33 14.73 7.61
CA ILE A 47 4.60 15.41 7.85
C ILE A 47 4.37 16.91 8.06
N GLU A 48 5.34 17.59 8.64
CA GLU A 48 5.31 19.05 8.72
C GLU A 48 5.33 19.65 7.31
N VAL A 49 4.37 20.55 7.04
CA VAL A 49 4.25 21.18 5.73
C VAL A 49 5.00 22.51 5.76
N PRO A 50 5.98 22.73 4.87
CA PRO A 50 6.79 23.96 4.87
C PRO A 50 5.98 25.23 4.58
N GLU A 51 4.93 25.11 3.77
CA GLU A 51 4.06 26.23 3.39
C GLU A 51 2.88 26.34 4.37
N LYS A 52 2.89 27.41 5.18
CA LYS A 52 1.73 27.78 5.98
C LYS A 52 0.72 28.47 5.06
N THR A 53 -0.34 27.77 4.72
CA THR A 53 -1.49 28.36 4.02
C THR A 53 -2.25 29.30 4.95
N GLU A 54 -2.61 30.49 4.46
CA GLU A 54 -3.45 31.44 5.20
C GLU A 54 -4.91 30.97 5.16
N ALA A 55 -5.30 30.17 6.14
CA ALA A 55 -6.69 29.77 6.30
C ALA A 55 -7.50 30.84 7.03
N LYS A 56 -8.74 31.03 6.58
CA LYS A 56 -9.70 31.95 7.22
C LYS A 56 -10.70 31.14 8.05
N ALA A 57 -10.68 31.37 9.37
CA ALA A 57 -11.67 30.79 10.28
C ALA A 57 -12.59 31.91 10.86
N GLU A 58 -13.92 31.71 10.82
CA GLU A 58 -14.89 32.68 11.26
C GLU A 58 -16.11 32.05 11.93
N GLN A 59 -16.79 32.83 12.79
CA GLN A 59 -18.06 32.45 13.41
C GLN A 59 -19.17 33.30 12.82
N PHE A 60 -20.35 32.71 12.66
CA PHE A 60 -21.51 33.40 12.12
C PHE A 60 -22.84 32.90 12.75
N ALA A 61 -23.87 33.76 12.74
CA ALA A 61 -25.19 33.40 13.23
C ALA A 61 -26.03 32.79 12.09
N VAL A 62 -26.72 31.71 12.38
CA VAL A 62 -27.67 31.05 11.48
C VAL A 62 -29.06 31.14 12.08
N ASP A 63 -30.03 31.57 11.28
CA ASP A 63 -31.44 31.56 11.67
C ASP A 63 -31.93 30.12 11.86
N HIS A 64 -32.69 29.90 12.90
CA HIS A 64 -33.07 28.59 13.34
C HIS A 64 -34.51 28.56 13.86
N LEU A 65 -35.32 27.60 13.39
CA LEU A 65 -36.69 27.40 13.85
C LEU A 65 -36.70 26.57 15.14
N GLU A 66 -37.08 27.17 16.24
CA GLU A 66 -37.21 26.52 17.54
C GLU A 66 -38.50 25.67 17.62
N ILE A 67 -38.57 24.77 18.61
CA ILE A 67 -39.74 23.87 18.82
C ILE A 67 -41.04 24.60 19.06
N ASP A 68 -40.97 25.75 19.70
CA ASP A 68 -42.13 26.62 19.99
C ASP A 68 -42.60 27.44 18.78
N GLY A 69 -41.95 27.27 17.63
CA GLY A 69 -42.25 27.95 16.38
C GLY A 69 -41.62 29.34 16.27
N SER A 70 -40.84 29.78 17.25
CA SER A 70 -40.10 31.06 17.17
C SER A 70 -38.85 30.93 16.30
N MET A 71 -38.39 32.08 15.74
CA MET A 71 -37.09 32.14 15.06
C MET A 71 -36.02 32.56 16.05
N GLY A 72 -35.10 31.63 16.29
CA GLY A 72 -33.89 31.85 17.09
C GLY A 72 -32.64 32.02 16.22
N LYS A 73 -31.53 32.33 16.87
CA LYS A 73 -30.21 32.37 16.21
C LYS A 73 -29.28 31.41 16.93
N ARG A 74 -28.58 30.56 16.14
CA ARG A 74 -27.57 29.65 16.62
C ARG A 74 -26.22 30.02 16.00
N THR A 75 -25.14 29.82 16.75
CA THR A 75 -23.79 30.09 16.25
C THR A 75 -23.27 28.86 15.52
N SER A 76 -22.77 29.07 14.33
CA SER A 76 -21.97 28.10 13.54
C SER A 76 -20.59 28.69 13.27
N ALA A 77 -19.65 27.89 12.80
CA ALA A 77 -18.32 28.36 12.46
C ALA A 77 -17.84 27.70 11.18
N SER A 78 -16.97 28.36 10.43
CA SER A 78 -16.36 27.82 9.24
C SER A 78 -14.84 28.05 9.23
N ILE A 79 -14.15 27.23 8.46
CA ILE A 79 -12.75 27.40 8.11
C ILE A 79 -12.59 27.13 6.62
N THR A 80 -11.90 28.03 5.93
CA THR A 80 -11.61 27.93 4.48
C THR A 80 -10.09 27.92 4.27
N ASN A 81 -9.62 27.00 3.44
CA ASN A 81 -8.23 26.89 3.00
C ASN A 81 -8.20 26.60 1.50
N GLY A 82 -7.98 27.61 0.66
CA GLY A 82 -8.06 27.50 -0.80
C GLY A 82 -9.43 27.02 -1.27
N LYS A 83 -9.49 25.93 -2.01
CA LYS A 83 -10.72 25.35 -2.58
C LYS A 83 -11.62 24.66 -1.55
N ILE A 84 -11.09 24.29 -0.37
CA ILE A 84 -11.86 23.56 0.64
C ILE A 84 -12.38 24.46 1.74
N ARG A 85 -13.65 24.26 2.12
CA ARG A 85 -14.30 24.92 3.25
C ARG A 85 -15.02 23.88 4.13
N ALA A 86 -14.74 23.88 5.43
CA ALA A 86 -15.51 23.14 6.43
C ALA A 86 -16.44 24.07 7.21
N VAL A 87 -17.69 23.68 7.38
CA VAL A 87 -18.68 24.35 8.21
C VAL A 87 -19.10 23.46 9.35
N VAL A 88 -18.93 23.92 10.59
CA VAL A 88 -19.39 23.21 11.79
C VAL A 88 -20.64 23.90 12.28
N ASN A 89 -21.77 23.22 12.27
CA ASN A 89 -23.02 23.77 12.74
C ASN A 89 -23.13 23.76 14.27
N PHE A 90 -24.17 24.35 14.81
CA PHE A 90 -24.41 24.46 16.26
C PHE A 90 -24.57 23.08 16.95
N ALA A 91 -24.93 22.01 16.23
CA ALA A 91 -25.00 20.64 16.73
C ALA A 91 -23.64 19.92 16.67
N GLY A 92 -22.62 20.54 16.06
CA GLY A 92 -21.29 19.97 15.93
C GLY A 92 -21.08 19.09 14.70
N VAL A 93 -22.03 19.10 13.76
CA VAL A 93 -21.94 18.37 12.48
C VAL A 93 -21.08 19.16 11.51
N ILE A 94 -20.14 18.48 10.87
CA ILE A 94 -19.23 19.06 9.87
C ILE A 94 -19.79 18.81 8.47
N THR A 95 -19.82 19.87 7.65
CA THR A 95 -20.07 19.79 6.20
C THR A 95 -18.88 20.37 5.47
N PHE A 96 -18.38 19.64 4.48
CA PHE A 96 -17.29 20.08 3.62
C PHE A 96 -17.78 20.49 2.25
N TYR A 97 -17.19 21.55 1.74
CA TYR A 97 -17.48 22.11 0.43
C TYR A 97 -16.22 22.24 -0.39
N LYS A 98 -16.30 21.93 -1.67
CA LYS A 98 -15.34 22.36 -2.68
C LYS A 98 -15.93 23.63 -3.32
N GLU A 99 -15.33 24.79 -3.02
CA GLU A 99 -15.94 26.09 -3.33
C GLU A 99 -17.35 26.18 -2.72
N ASP A 100 -18.42 26.17 -3.53
CA ASP A 100 -19.80 26.19 -3.07
C ASP A 100 -20.53 24.84 -3.18
N GLN A 101 -19.88 23.80 -3.74
CA GLN A 101 -20.45 22.48 -3.86
C GLN A 101 -20.21 21.65 -2.58
N GLU A 102 -21.28 21.15 -1.96
CA GLU A 102 -21.16 20.17 -0.88
C GLU A 102 -20.53 18.85 -1.42
N ILE A 103 -19.44 18.42 -0.80
CA ILE A 103 -18.70 17.22 -1.23
C ILE A 103 -18.73 16.09 -0.18
N LEU A 104 -18.85 16.44 1.12
CA LEU A 104 -18.92 15.47 2.19
C LEU A 104 -19.60 16.09 3.41
N ARG A 105 -20.49 15.33 4.06
CA ARG A 105 -21.17 15.78 5.29
C ARG A 105 -21.25 14.65 6.29
N GLU A 106 -21.02 14.95 7.57
CA GLU A 106 -21.22 13.99 8.65
C GLU A 106 -22.70 13.59 8.76
N TYR A 107 -22.94 12.27 8.95
CA TYR A 107 -24.28 11.70 9.12
C TYR A 107 -24.75 11.86 10.55
N HIS A 108 -25.83 12.60 10.76
CA HIS A 108 -26.39 12.86 12.09
C HIS A 108 -27.91 12.76 12.09
N ARG A 109 -28.46 11.87 12.90
CA ARG A 109 -29.89 11.63 13.06
C ARG A 109 -30.23 11.60 14.54
N CYS A 110 -30.23 12.76 15.16
CA CYS A 110 -30.48 12.88 16.61
C CYS A 110 -31.38 14.07 16.88
N TYR A 111 -32.19 13.95 17.93
CA TYR A 111 -32.99 15.08 18.44
C TYR A 111 -32.06 16.10 19.09
N ASP A 112 -31.98 17.28 18.52
CA ASP A 112 -31.14 18.40 18.96
C ASP A 112 -31.91 19.62 19.48
N GLY A 113 -33.21 19.44 19.70
CA GLY A 113 -34.08 20.52 20.14
C GLY A 113 -34.61 21.41 19.01
N THR A 114 -34.44 21.04 17.76
CA THR A 114 -34.81 21.85 16.60
C THR A 114 -35.89 21.16 15.76
N ILE A 115 -36.59 21.92 14.91
CA ILE A 115 -37.47 21.39 13.87
C ILE A 115 -36.61 21.15 12.62
N SER A 116 -36.30 19.88 12.31
CA SER A 116 -35.59 19.53 11.10
C SER A 116 -36.45 18.64 10.19
N LYS A 117 -36.08 18.56 8.92
CA LYS A 117 -36.72 17.63 7.96
C LYS A 117 -36.20 16.19 8.15
N GLU A 118 -35.14 16.02 8.91
CA GLU A 118 -34.50 14.73 9.15
C GLU A 118 -35.23 13.93 10.24
N SER A 119 -35.12 12.61 10.22
CA SER A 119 -35.73 11.75 11.21
C SER A 119 -35.20 12.03 12.62
N ARG A 120 -36.08 12.25 13.58
CA ARG A 120 -35.75 12.46 14.99
C ARG A 120 -35.96 11.24 15.87
N CYS A 121 -36.57 10.19 15.33
CA CYS A 121 -36.77 8.94 16.04
C CYS A 121 -35.49 8.12 16.20
N LEU A 122 -34.48 8.37 15.36
CA LEU A 122 -33.16 7.78 15.47
C LEU A 122 -32.31 8.56 16.49
N LYS A 123 -31.44 7.84 17.17
CA LYS A 123 -30.42 8.42 18.04
C LYS A 123 -29.04 8.01 17.53
N THR A 124 -28.71 8.47 16.33
CA THR A 124 -27.44 8.23 15.66
C THR A 124 -26.65 9.52 15.59
N VAL A 125 -25.54 9.55 16.32
CA VAL A 125 -24.60 10.68 16.30
C VAL A 125 -23.54 10.46 15.23
N ASN A 126 -23.00 11.54 14.69
CA ASN A 126 -21.96 11.55 13.68
C ASN A 126 -20.65 10.93 14.17
N ARG A 127 -20.23 11.20 15.42
CA ARG A 127 -19.07 10.65 16.10
C ARG A 127 -19.50 9.95 17.38
N GLU A 128 -19.40 8.64 17.42
CA GLU A 128 -19.79 7.83 18.58
C GLU A 128 -18.54 7.32 19.29
N TRP A 129 -18.35 7.75 20.53
CA TRP A 129 -17.24 7.37 21.39
C TRP A 129 -17.70 6.41 22.47
N LYS A 130 -17.01 5.25 22.62
CA LYS A 130 -17.26 4.28 23.70
C LYS A 130 -15.95 3.96 24.40
N GLY A 131 -15.88 4.11 25.71
CA GLY A 131 -14.69 3.80 26.49
C GLY A 131 -14.28 2.34 26.35
N VAL A 132 -13.01 2.08 26.07
CA VAL A 132 -12.44 0.73 26.05
C VAL A 132 -12.10 0.30 27.47
N ILE A 133 -12.54 -0.90 27.87
CA ILE A 133 -12.31 -1.43 29.20
C ILE A 133 -10.81 -1.65 29.43
N GLY A 134 -10.30 -1.18 30.56
CA GLY A 134 -8.92 -1.38 31.01
C GLY A 134 -7.91 -0.35 30.50
N GLY A 135 -8.37 0.70 29.78
CA GLY A 135 -7.50 1.75 29.28
C GLY A 135 -8.11 3.16 29.30
N SER A 136 -7.37 4.14 28.79
CA SER A 136 -7.82 5.52 28.60
C SER A 136 -8.25 5.80 27.16
N GLU A 137 -8.48 4.76 26.37
CA GLU A 137 -8.81 4.85 24.94
C GLU A 137 -10.30 4.64 24.71
N TYR A 138 -10.74 4.95 23.51
CA TYR A 138 -12.12 4.84 23.07
C TYR A 138 -12.18 4.03 21.76
N SER A 139 -13.23 3.24 21.59
CA SER A 139 -13.65 2.88 20.25
C SER A 139 -14.42 4.06 19.64
N LEU A 140 -14.21 4.28 18.36
CA LEU A 140 -14.79 5.39 17.62
C LEU A 140 -15.51 4.89 16.37
N ASN A 141 -16.73 5.40 16.16
CA ASN A 141 -17.43 5.28 14.88
C ASN A 141 -17.69 6.69 14.34
N LEU A 142 -17.21 6.99 13.15
CA LEU A 142 -17.44 8.24 12.42
C LEU A 142 -18.29 7.94 11.19
N LYS A 143 -19.40 8.68 11.00
CA LYS A 143 -20.33 8.47 9.88
C LYS A 143 -20.45 9.69 9.01
N PHE A 144 -20.53 9.46 7.69
CA PHE A 144 -20.80 10.46 6.67
C PHE A 144 -22.03 10.09 5.86
N GLU A 145 -22.75 11.11 5.34
CA GLU A 145 -23.82 10.89 4.36
C GLU A 145 -23.25 10.18 3.12
N SER A 146 -24.04 9.30 2.54
CA SER A 146 -23.69 8.64 1.27
C SER A 146 -24.30 9.42 0.11
N ASN A 147 -23.58 9.47 -1.00
CA ASN A 147 -24.07 9.96 -2.28
C ASN A 147 -24.16 8.78 -3.27
N ASP A 148 -25.31 8.58 -3.87
CA ASP A 148 -25.58 7.42 -4.75
C ASP A 148 -24.75 7.46 -6.05
N GLU A 149 -24.43 8.66 -6.54
CA GLU A 149 -23.65 8.87 -7.77
C GLU A 149 -22.13 8.85 -7.54
N GLU A 150 -21.70 8.76 -6.29
CA GLU A 150 -20.30 8.78 -5.91
C GLU A 150 -19.62 7.45 -6.16
N LYS A 151 -18.42 7.48 -6.76
CA LYS A 151 -17.47 6.37 -6.85
C LYS A 151 -16.31 6.62 -5.91
N ILE A 152 -15.83 5.57 -5.26
CA ILE A 152 -14.74 5.62 -4.28
C ILE A 152 -13.62 4.68 -4.70
N PHE A 153 -12.38 5.14 -4.64
CA PHE A 153 -11.19 4.42 -5.06
C PHE A 153 -10.06 4.58 -4.02
N GLY A 154 -8.94 3.86 -4.22
CA GLY A 154 -7.79 3.93 -3.32
C GLY A 154 -7.85 2.88 -2.22
N MET A 155 -7.58 3.25 -0.98
CA MET A 155 -7.57 2.41 0.22
C MET A 155 -6.44 1.37 0.29
N GLY A 156 -5.59 1.28 -0.73
CA GLY A 156 -4.53 0.27 -0.81
C GLY A 156 -4.94 -0.99 -1.56
N GLN A 157 -4.40 -2.13 -1.17
CA GLN A 157 -4.58 -3.41 -1.83
C GLN A 157 -5.53 -4.31 -1.05
N TYR A 158 -6.62 -4.70 -1.69
CA TYR A 158 -7.55 -5.72 -1.20
C TYR A 158 -7.77 -6.76 -2.29
N GLN A 159 -7.82 -8.04 -1.93
CA GLN A 159 -8.00 -9.15 -2.87
C GLN A 159 -9.47 -9.24 -3.27
N GLN A 160 -9.87 -8.45 -4.25
CA GLN A 160 -11.25 -8.38 -4.74
C GLN A 160 -11.31 -7.78 -6.14
N LYS A 161 -12.33 -8.18 -6.90
CA LYS A 161 -12.54 -7.76 -8.30
C LYS A 161 -13.08 -6.32 -8.49
N TYR A 162 -13.32 -5.58 -7.40
CA TYR A 162 -13.95 -4.26 -7.47
C TYR A 162 -12.90 -3.16 -7.44
N MET A 163 -12.87 -2.34 -8.50
CA MET A 163 -12.08 -1.12 -8.55
C MET A 163 -12.79 0.01 -7.78
N ASP A 164 -14.08 0.20 -8.03
CA ASP A 164 -14.96 1.09 -7.27
C ASP A 164 -15.37 0.42 -5.96
N LEU A 165 -15.03 1.04 -4.85
CA LEU A 165 -15.24 0.53 -3.50
C LEU A 165 -16.63 0.88 -2.92
N LYS A 166 -17.48 1.58 -3.69
CA LYS A 166 -18.84 1.88 -3.24
C LYS A 166 -19.64 0.61 -3.02
N GLY A 167 -20.18 0.43 -1.83
CA GLY A 167 -20.86 -0.79 -1.39
C GLY A 167 -19.96 -1.80 -0.69
N CYS A 168 -18.62 -1.59 -0.66
CA CYS A 168 -17.69 -2.47 0.00
C CYS A 168 -17.52 -2.15 1.49
N THR A 169 -17.20 -3.18 2.27
CA THR A 169 -16.64 -3.07 3.62
C THR A 169 -15.21 -3.55 3.58
N LEU A 170 -14.27 -2.74 4.04
CA LEU A 170 -12.86 -3.05 4.10
C LEU A 170 -12.38 -3.09 5.55
N GLU A 171 -11.64 -4.13 5.92
CA GLU A 171 -10.94 -4.17 7.19
C GLU A 171 -9.76 -3.19 7.15
N LEU A 172 -9.60 -2.38 8.17
CA LEU A 172 -8.42 -1.55 8.37
C LEU A 172 -7.43 -2.31 9.26
N ALA A 173 -6.77 -3.28 8.65
CA ALA A 173 -5.70 -4.08 9.23
C ALA A 173 -4.78 -4.60 8.13
N GLN A 174 -3.53 -4.87 8.48
CA GLN A 174 -2.58 -5.48 7.57
C GLN A 174 -2.71 -7.01 7.66
N ARG A 175 -2.68 -7.69 6.51
CA ARG A 175 -2.64 -9.15 6.40
C ARG A 175 -1.83 -9.54 5.19
N ASN A 176 -1.33 -10.77 5.10
CA ASN A 176 -0.74 -11.27 3.87
C ASN A 176 -1.72 -11.08 2.70
N SER A 177 -1.23 -10.51 1.62
CA SER A 177 -1.97 -10.12 0.41
C SER A 177 -3.02 -9.00 0.60
N GLN A 178 -3.19 -8.45 1.81
CA GLN A 178 -4.03 -7.28 2.09
C GLN A 178 -3.20 -6.14 2.68
N ILE A 179 -3.23 -4.99 2.03
CA ILE A 179 -2.47 -3.80 2.44
C ILE A 179 -3.43 -2.65 2.64
N SER A 180 -3.65 -2.27 3.90
CA SER A 180 -4.53 -1.17 4.27
C SER A 180 -3.77 0.16 4.27
N VAL A 181 -3.99 0.97 3.24
CA VAL A 181 -3.53 2.37 3.17
C VAL A 181 -4.77 3.25 3.15
N PRO A 182 -5.21 3.80 4.28
CA PRO A 182 -6.57 4.33 4.46
C PRO A 182 -6.74 5.73 3.83
N PHE A 183 -6.44 5.84 2.54
CA PHE A 183 -6.66 7.02 1.73
C PHE A 183 -7.65 6.73 0.60
N ALA A 184 -8.81 7.36 0.66
CA ALA A 184 -9.89 7.26 -0.31
C ALA A 184 -9.87 8.45 -1.27
N VAL A 185 -10.09 8.18 -2.56
CA VAL A 185 -10.28 9.17 -3.63
C VAL A 185 -11.72 9.11 -4.12
N SER A 186 -12.44 10.23 -4.07
CA SER A 186 -13.83 10.32 -4.49
C SER A 186 -13.99 10.99 -5.84
N SER A 187 -14.93 10.48 -6.65
CA SER A 187 -15.35 11.11 -7.91
C SER A 187 -16.00 12.49 -7.73
N LEU A 188 -16.32 12.89 -6.50
CA LEU A 188 -16.83 14.22 -6.17
C LEU A 188 -15.71 15.28 -6.04
N GLY A 189 -14.45 14.91 -6.30
CA GLY A 189 -13.30 15.82 -6.29
C GLY A 189 -12.73 16.06 -4.88
N TYR A 190 -12.73 15.06 -4.04
CA TYR A 190 -12.01 15.08 -2.77
C TYR A 190 -11.18 13.82 -2.53
N GLY A 191 -10.16 13.96 -1.68
CA GLY A 191 -9.40 12.85 -1.12
C GLY A 191 -9.46 12.88 0.40
N MET A 192 -9.63 11.73 1.05
CA MET A 192 -9.71 11.61 2.50
C MET A 192 -8.72 10.57 3.03
N LEU A 193 -7.79 11.00 3.88
CA LEU A 193 -6.91 10.12 4.65
C LEU A 193 -7.51 9.92 6.06
N TRP A 194 -7.83 8.69 6.41
CA TRP A 194 -8.04 8.29 7.80
C TRP A 194 -6.69 8.14 8.49
N ASN A 195 -6.20 9.23 9.10
CA ASN A 195 -4.88 9.31 9.72
C ASN A 195 -4.86 8.67 11.12
N ASN A 196 -5.36 7.46 11.21
CA ASN A 196 -5.50 6.71 12.45
C ASN A 196 -5.02 5.26 12.25
N PRO A 197 -3.92 4.82 12.87
CA PRO A 197 -3.35 3.48 12.69
C PRO A 197 -4.06 2.39 13.49
N ALA A 198 -5.15 2.70 14.16
CA ALA A 198 -5.94 1.71 14.88
C ALA A 198 -6.56 0.68 13.94
N VAL A 199 -6.65 -0.56 14.40
CA VAL A 199 -7.43 -1.59 13.74
C VAL A 199 -8.91 -1.20 13.75
N GLY A 200 -9.59 -1.38 12.62
CA GLY A 200 -10.98 -1.02 12.46
C GLY A 200 -11.54 -1.49 11.13
N GLN A 201 -12.49 -0.76 10.61
CA GLN A 201 -13.04 -0.99 9.28
C GLN A 201 -13.60 0.29 8.67
N VAL A 202 -13.74 0.31 7.35
CA VAL A 202 -14.56 1.27 6.64
C VAL A 202 -15.64 0.56 5.84
N THR A 203 -16.86 1.10 5.88
CA THR A 203 -17.97 0.67 5.03
C THR A 203 -18.42 1.84 4.17
N PHE A 204 -18.25 1.73 2.85
CA PHE A 204 -18.74 2.70 1.88
C PHE A 204 -20.19 2.35 1.48
N GLY A 205 -21.09 2.38 2.46
CA GLY A 205 -22.47 1.95 2.28
C GLY A 205 -23.31 2.90 1.42
N LYS A 206 -24.46 2.41 0.93
CA LYS A 206 -25.41 3.24 0.18
C LYS A 206 -26.22 4.19 1.08
N ASN A 207 -26.38 3.84 2.35
CA ASN A 207 -27.11 4.62 3.34
C ASN A 207 -26.22 5.64 4.08
N TYR A 208 -24.99 5.26 4.39
CA TYR A 208 -23.93 6.10 4.94
C TYR A 208 -22.56 5.43 4.75
N THR A 209 -21.53 6.22 4.80
CA THR A 209 -20.15 5.75 4.94
C THR A 209 -19.77 5.74 6.43
N GLU A 210 -19.18 4.66 6.93
CA GLU A 210 -18.76 4.53 8.32
C GLU A 210 -17.28 4.14 8.43
N TRP A 211 -16.52 4.94 9.17
CA TRP A 211 -15.14 4.66 9.55
C TRP A 211 -15.09 4.30 11.03
N THR A 212 -14.37 3.24 11.38
CA THR A 212 -14.24 2.80 12.77
C THR A 212 -12.79 2.68 13.19
N ALA A 213 -12.52 2.94 14.47
CA ALA A 213 -11.30 2.57 15.18
C ALA A 213 -11.68 1.78 16.43
N ARG A 214 -11.12 0.57 16.59
CA ARG A 214 -11.46 -0.29 17.75
C ARG A 214 -10.88 0.24 19.05
N SER A 215 -9.74 0.94 19.01
CA SER A 215 -9.11 1.58 20.16
C SER A 215 -8.30 2.80 19.71
N THR A 216 -8.64 4.00 20.18
CA THR A 216 -7.93 5.23 19.84
C THR A 216 -8.09 6.30 20.92
N LYS A 217 -7.14 7.22 21.00
CA LYS A 217 -7.22 8.43 21.83
C LYS A 217 -7.84 9.60 21.10
N ASP A 218 -7.62 9.66 19.79
CA ASP A 218 -8.04 10.76 18.93
C ASP A 218 -8.73 10.23 17.68
N MET A 219 -9.73 10.91 17.19
CA MET A 219 -10.10 10.92 15.79
C MET A 219 -9.11 11.80 15.05
N ASP A 220 -8.58 11.34 13.95
CA ASP A 220 -7.70 12.13 13.09
C ASP A 220 -7.94 11.74 11.63
N TYR A 221 -8.32 12.71 10.81
CA TYR A 221 -8.38 12.54 9.37
C TYR A 221 -8.00 13.83 8.66
N TRP A 222 -7.53 13.68 7.44
CA TRP A 222 -7.17 14.78 6.56
C TRP A 222 -8.01 14.72 5.29
N LEU A 223 -8.45 15.88 4.80
CA LEU A 223 -9.29 16.01 3.62
C LEU A 223 -8.74 17.09 2.69
N THR A 224 -8.68 16.80 1.38
CA THR A 224 -8.35 17.76 0.31
C THR A 224 -9.48 17.86 -0.69
N ALA A 225 -9.61 19.01 -1.34
CA ALA A 225 -10.51 19.24 -2.47
C ALA A 225 -9.69 19.64 -3.70
N ALA A 226 -9.97 19.03 -4.86
CA ALA A 226 -9.25 19.29 -6.10
C ALA A 226 -10.13 19.06 -7.33
N ASP A 227 -9.68 19.48 -8.51
CA ASP A 227 -10.45 19.35 -9.75
C ASP A 227 -10.22 18.02 -10.44
N THR A 228 -9.05 17.40 -10.22
CA THR A 228 -8.66 16.13 -10.84
C THR A 228 -8.11 15.15 -9.82
N PRO A 229 -8.18 13.82 -10.09
CA PRO A 229 -7.53 12.80 -9.26
C PRO A 229 -6.00 13.01 -9.14
N LYS A 230 -5.36 13.55 -10.17
CA LYS A 230 -3.93 13.90 -10.16
C LYS A 230 -3.63 14.96 -9.10
N GLU A 231 -4.39 16.04 -9.05
CA GLU A 231 -4.23 17.09 -8.04
C GLU A 231 -4.53 16.57 -6.62
N ILE A 232 -5.49 15.64 -6.47
CA ILE A 232 -5.76 14.97 -5.18
C ILE A 232 -4.52 14.24 -4.69
N LEU A 233 -3.88 13.44 -5.56
CA LEU A 233 -2.66 12.70 -5.22
C LEU A 233 -1.47 13.63 -4.94
N GLU A 234 -1.32 14.69 -5.71
CA GLU A 234 -0.27 15.68 -5.51
C GLU A 234 -0.39 16.34 -4.14
N ASN A 235 -1.60 16.75 -3.74
CA ASN A 235 -1.87 17.30 -2.42
C ASN A 235 -1.61 16.28 -1.30
N TYR A 236 -2.07 15.04 -1.48
CA TYR A 236 -1.90 13.95 -0.51
C TYR A 236 -0.42 13.60 -0.30
N THR A 237 0.33 13.41 -1.39
CA THR A 237 1.75 13.04 -1.28
C THR A 237 2.63 14.20 -0.79
N ALA A 238 2.20 15.45 -0.98
CA ALA A 238 2.88 16.61 -0.39
C ALA A 238 2.80 16.61 1.15
N VAL A 239 1.74 16.09 1.73
CA VAL A 239 1.56 16.08 3.20
C VAL A 239 1.92 14.75 3.87
N THR A 240 2.17 13.68 3.10
CA THR A 240 2.59 12.36 3.64
C THR A 240 4.01 11.98 3.25
N GLY A 241 4.62 12.74 2.35
CA GLY A 241 5.92 12.49 1.75
C GLY A 241 5.83 11.72 0.44
N ARG A 242 6.72 12.05 -0.48
CA ARG A 242 6.82 11.43 -1.81
C ARG A 242 7.87 10.33 -1.81
N ALA A 243 7.76 9.40 -2.76
CA ALA A 243 8.80 8.41 -3.00
C ALA A 243 10.11 9.12 -3.39
N PRO A 244 11.29 8.63 -2.95
CA PRO A 244 12.56 9.17 -3.41
C PRO A 244 12.78 8.87 -4.91
N LYS A 245 13.87 9.35 -5.49
CA LYS A 245 14.26 8.96 -6.84
C LYS A 245 14.57 7.47 -6.89
N PHE A 246 14.03 6.78 -7.89
CA PHE A 246 14.31 5.36 -8.08
C PHE A 246 15.66 5.18 -8.80
N PRO A 247 16.57 4.32 -8.32
CA PRO A 247 17.87 4.09 -8.94
C PRO A 247 17.74 3.45 -10.32
N GLU A 248 18.47 3.99 -11.31
CA GLU A 248 18.40 3.51 -12.70
C GLU A 248 18.91 2.06 -12.86
N ASP A 249 19.84 1.63 -12.00
CA ASP A 249 20.40 0.28 -11.99
C ASP A 249 19.49 -0.79 -11.35
N ARG A 250 18.23 -0.43 -11.06
CA ARG A 250 17.21 -1.32 -10.48
C ARG A 250 15.88 -1.32 -11.25
N MET A 251 15.82 -0.69 -12.42
CA MET A 251 14.59 -0.56 -13.24
C MET A 251 14.31 -1.77 -14.14
N GLY A 252 15.30 -2.67 -14.31
CA GLY A 252 15.23 -3.87 -15.12
C GLY A 252 14.61 -5.06 -14.40
N LEU A 253 14.99 -6.26 -14.83
CA LEU A 253 14.45 -7.51 -14.30
C LEU A 253 15.05 -7.84 -12.93
N TRP A 254 14.20 -8.15 -11.97
CA TRP A 254 14.57 -8.76 -10.68
C TRP A 254 14.28 -10.25 -10.73
N GLN A 255 15.28 -11.07 -10.44
CA GLN A 255 15.14 -12.51 -10.43
C GLN A 255 15.04 -13.06 -9.01
N CYS A 256 14.01 -13.82 -8.75
CA CYS A 256 13.77 -14.53 -7.50
C CYS A 256 13.05 -15.86 -7.73
N LYS A 257 13.12 -16.73 -6.76
CA LYS A 257 12.27 -17.93 -6.61
C LYS A 257 12.17 -18.35 -5.15
N LEU A 258 11.22 -19.15 -4.79
CA LEU A 258 11.19 -19.94 -3.57
C LEU A 258 11.87 -21.31 -3.85
N ARG A 259 13.10 -21.56 -3.41
CA ARG A 259 14.14 -20.68 -2.88
C ARG A 259 15.49 -21.08 -3.48
N TYR A 260 16.46 -20.20 -3.44
CA TYR A 260 17.86 -20.56 -3.61
C TYR A 260 18.38 -21.14 -2.30
N ARG A 261 18.91 -22.37 -2.35
CA ARG A 261 19.31 -23.12 -1.14
C ARG A 261 20.78 -22.92 -0.79
N THR A 262 21.60 -22.57 -1.80
CA THR A 262 23.04 -22.44 -1.66
C THR A 262 23.58 -21.25 -2.43
N GLN A 263 24.75 -20.79 -2.01
CA GLN A 263 25.53 -19.76 -2.70
C GLN A 263 25.76 -20.11 -4.19
N GLU A 264 26.10 -21.37 -4.48
CA GLU A 264 26.39 -21.79 -5.87
C GLU A 264 25.14 -21.76 -6.76
N GLU A 265 23.95 -22.14 -6.24
CA GLU A 265 22.69 -22.01 -7.01
C GLU A 265 22.44 -20.57 -7.47
N VAL A 266 22.72 -19.57 -6.62
CA VAL A 266 22.61 -18.15 -6.96
C VAL A 266 23.59 -17.77 -8.07
N LEU A 267 24.84 -18.17 -7.93
CA LEU A 267 25.90 -17.84 -8.89
C LEU A 267 25.70 -18.53 -10.24
N GLU A 268 25.25 -19.81 -10.26
CA GLU A 268 24.93 -20.53 -11.49
C GLU A 268 23.83 -19.82 -12.28
N VAL A 269 22.77 -19.37 -11.61
CA VAL A 269 21.67 -18.62 -12.24
C VAL A 269 22.16 -17.29 -12.81
N ALA A 270 22.93 -16.52 -12.03
CA ALA A 270 23.48 -15.25 -12.48
C ALA A 270 24.41 -15.40 -13.71
N ARG A 271 25.33 -16.36 -13.67
CA ARG A 271 26.23 -16.69 -14.77
C ARG A 271 25.47 -17.12 -16.03
N ARG A 272 24.34 -17.86 -15.87
CA ARG A 272 23.52 -18.27 -16.99
C ARG A 272 22.79 -17.09 -17.62
N TYR A 273 22.18 -16.18 -16.84
CA TYR A 273 21.60 -14.94 -17.35
C TYR A 273 22.62 -14.14 -18.16
N GLN A 274 23.84 -13.98 -17.66
CA GLN A 274 24.92 -13.30 -18.36
C GLN A 274 25.25 -14.00 -19.69
N LYS A 275 25.34 -15.34 -19.71
CA LYS A 275 25.59 -16.14 -20.92
C LYS A 275 24.48 -16.01 -21.96
N GLU A 276 23.22 -15.94 -21.54
CA GLU A 276 22.05 -15.74 -22.40
C GLU A 276 21.92 -14.28 -22.91
N GLY A 277 22.79 -13.38 -22.46
CA GLY A 277 22.75 -11.95 -22.83
C GLY A 277 21.54 -11.22 -22.22
N ILE A 278 20.98 -11.71 -21.14
CA ILE A 278 19.88 -11.08 -20.39
C ILE A 278 20.47 -10.44 -19.14
N LYS A 279 20.41 -9.12 -19.05
CA LYS A 279 20.80 -8.40 -17.87
C LYS A 279 19.69 -8.47 -16.83
N ILE A 280 19.98 -9.03 -15.65
CA ILE A 280 19.14 -8.83 -14.46
C ILE A 280 19.76 -7.72 -13.62
N ASP A 281 18.91 -6.84 -13.08
CA ASP A 281 19.40 -5.74 -12.24
C ASP A 281 19.57 -6.20 -10.79
N GLN A 282 18.71 -7.12 -10.34
CA GLN A 282 18.77 -7.65 -8.99
C GLN A 282 18.53 -9.16 -8.95
N ILE A 283 19.19 -9.84 -8.02
CA ILE A 283 18.87 -11.20 -7.59
C ILE A 283 18.42 -11.17 -6.13
N VAL A 284 17.34 -11.88 -5.84
CA VAL A 284 16.69 -11.86 -4.53
C VAL A 284 16.81 -13.23 -3.88
N ILE A 285 17.40 -13.27 -2.69
CA ILE A 285 17.58 -14.47 -1.88
C ILE A 285 16.45 -14.53 -0.86
N ASP A 286 15.58 -15.54 -1.01
CA ASP A 286 14.41 -15.75 -0.17
C ASP A 286 14.78 -16.37 1.19
N PHE A 287 13.77 -16.59 2.03
CA PHE A 287 13.89 -17.07 3.41
C PHE A 287 14.68 -18.39 3.53
N PHE A 288 15.09 -18.69 4.75
CA PHE A 288 15.88 -19.84 5.15
C PHE A 288 17.23 -20.00 4.42
N HIS A 289 17.83 -18.87 4.04
CA HIS A 289 19.29 -18.80 3.87
C HIS A 289 19.99 -18.69 5.25
N TRP A 290 19.23 -18.50 6.32
CA TRP A 290 19.66 -18.45 7.73
C TRP A 290 19.55 -19.82 8.43
N THR A 291 20.18 -19.92 9.61
CA THR A 291 20.15 -21.14 10.45
C THR A 291 18.82 -21.29 11.18
N VAL A 292 18.34 -20.21 11.78
CA VAL A 292 17.09 -20.12 12.58
C VAL A 292 16.47 -18.74 12.33
N GLN A 293 15.15 -18.63 12.39
CA GLN A 293 14.48 -17.33 12.31
C GLN A 293 14.97 -16.39 13.40
N GLY A 294 15.31 -15.16 13.04
CA GLY A 294 15.82 -14.15 13.95
C GLY A 294 17.34 -14.18 14.16
N ASP A 295 18.08 -15.13 13.59
CA ASP A 295 19.56 -15.08 13.59
C ASP A 295 20.08 -14.02 12.62
N TRP A 296 19.32 -13.71 11.57
CA TRP A 296 19.65 -12.72 10.55
C TRP A 296 21.09 -12.79 10.07
N LYS A 297 21.48 -14.00 9.62
CA LYS A 297 22.80 -14.30 9.07
C LYS A 297 22.74 -15.47 8.12
N PHE A 298 23.64 -15.51 7.16
CA PHE A 298 23.78 -16.66 6.28
C PHE A 298 24.22 -17.92 7.06
N ASP A 299 23.66 -19.08 6.67
CA ASP A 299 24.10 -20.39 7.15
C ASP A 299 25.43 -20.75 6.49
N GLU A 300 26.51 -20.76 7.26
CA GLU A 300 27.88 -21.00 6.78
C GLU A 300 28.04 -22.34 6.04
N LYS A 301 27.17 -23.34 6.31
CA LYS A 301 27.20 -24.65 5.65
C LYS A 301 26.88 -24.53 4.16
N TYR A 302 25.93 -23.69 3.79
CA TYR A 302 25.42 -23.55 2.42
C TYR A 302 25.80 -22.22 1.76
N TRP A 303 26.25 -21.28 2.56
CA TRP A 303 26.71 -19.95 2.17
C TRP A 303 28.09 -19.68 2.77
N PRO A 304 29.14 -20.44 2.31
CA PRO A 304 30.43 -20.42 2.99
C PRO A 304 31.21 -19.11 2.84
N ASP A 305 30.96 -18.33 1.80
CA ASP A 305 31.62 -17.05 1.56
C ASP A 305 30.65 -16.05 0.91
N PRO A 306 29.69 -15.51 1.69
CA PRO A 306 28.71 -14.55 1.16
C PRO A 306 29.36 -13.30 0.56
N LYS A 307 30.51 -12.85 1.10
CA LYS A 307 31.23 -11.70 0.57
C LYS A 307 31.73 -11.95 -0.85
N ALA A 308 32.36 -13.09 -1.10
CA ALA A 308 32.86 -13.44 -2.43
C ALA A 308 31.68 -13.61 -3.42
N MET A 309 30.56 -14.19 -2.98
CA MET A 309 29.34 -14.29 -3.80
C MET A 309 28.84 -12.89 -4.23
N VAL A 310 28.70 -11.97 -3.29
CA VAL A 310 28.24 -10.60 -3.57
C VAL A 310 29.22 -9.87 -4.49
N ASP A 311 30.52 -10.00 -4.27
CA ASP A 311 31.55 -9.40 -5.11
C ASP A 311 31.48 -9.91 -6.57
N GLU A 312 31.23 -11.22 -6.76
CA GLU A 312 31.05 -11.80 -8.09
C GLU A 312 29.78 -11.26 -8.76
N LEU A 313 28.64 -11.22 -8.04
CA LEU A 313 27.39 -10.66 -8.55
C LEU A 313 27.54 -9.18 -8.93
N HIS A 314 28.17 -8.37 -8.08
CA HIS A 314 28.49 -6.98 -8.38
C HIS A 314 29.39 -6.82 -9.62
N SER A 315 30.35 -7.74 -9.84
CA SER A 315 31.18 -7.73 -11.05
C SER A 315 30.37 -7.95 -12.33
N MET A 316 29.21 -8.60 -12.24
CA MET A 316 28.22 -8.76 -13.33
C MET A 316 27.22 -7.60 -13.43
N GLY A 317 27.30 -6.61 -12.54
CA GLY A 317 26.35 -5.49 -12.44
C GLY A 317 25.02 -5.87 -11.80
N ILE A 318 24.98 -6.93 -11.00
CA ILE A 318 23.77 -7.45 -10.33
C ILE A 318 23.78 -7.06 -8.87
N LYS A 319 22.72 -6.40 -8.41
CA LYS A 319 22.47 -6.05 -7.00
C LYS A 319 21.87 -7.25 -6.25
N VAL A 320 22.11 -7.31 -4.94
CA VAL A 320 21.67 -8.44 -4.11
C VAL A 320 20.69 -8.00 -3.04
N ILE A 321 19.54 -8.64 -2.99
CA ILE A 321 18.53 -8.47 -1.94
C ILE A 321 18.46 -9.76 -1.11
N VAL A 322 18.37 -9.63 0.22
CA VAL A 322 18.10 -10.76 1.11
C VAL A 322 16.79 -10.57 1.86
N SER A 323 16.04 -11.67 2.04
CA SER A 323 14.84 -11.67 2.87
C SER A 323 15.20 -11.53 4.35
N VAL A 324 14.45 -10.72 5.07
CA VAL A 324 14.54 -10.55 6.52
C VAL A 324 13.12 -10.57 7.09
N TRP A 325 12.90 -11.45 8.08
CA TRP A 325 11.64 -11.56 8.79
C TRP A 325 11.73 -10.93 10.17
N PRO A 326 10.65 -10.31 10.69
CA PRO A 326 10.62 -9.71 12.03
C PRO A 326 10.46 -10.75 13.13
N SER A 327 10.35 -12.03 12.81
CA SER A 327 10.16 -13.13 13.73
C SER A 327 11.48 -13.65 14.31
N VAL A 328 11.49 -13.93 15.62
CA VAL A 328 12.66 -14.43 16.36
C VAL A 328 12.27 -15.72 17.05
N ASP A 329 12.84 -16.84 16.62
CA ASP A 329 12.64 -18.16 17.23
C ASP A 329 13.36 -18.23 18.58
N ARG A 330 12.79 -18.99 19.53
CA ARG A 330 13.40 -19.22 20.85
C ARG A 330 14.79 -19.86 20.80
N LYS A 331 15.11 -20.55 19.71
CA LYS A 331 16.44 -21.15 19.45
C LYS A 331 17.44 -20.12 18.91
N SER A 332 16.99 -18.93 18.48
CA SER A 332 17.87 -17.88 17.96
C SER A 332 18.80 -17.35 19.04
N GLU A 333 20.04 -17.06 18.66
CA GLU A 333 21.03 -16.40 19.53
C GLU A 333 20.57 -15.00 19.97
N ASN A 334 19.66 -14.37 19.23
CA ASN A 334 19.11 -13.05 19.52
C ASN A 334 17.89 -13.09 20.47
N PHE A 335 17.23 -14.24 20.64
CA PHE A 335 15.96 -14.31 21.38
C PHE A 335 16.09 -13.83 22.83
N TRP A 336 16.98 -14.45 23.63
CA TRP A 336 17.12 -14.13 25.05
C TRP A 336 17.63 -12.70 25.30
N PRO A 337 18.66 -12.21 24.58
CA PRO A 337 19.08 -10.83 24.68
C PRO A 337 17.97 -9.81 24.35
N MET A 338 17.12 -10.11 23.36
CA MET A 338 16.00 -9.24 23.00
C MET A 338 14.87 -9.31 24.02
N LEU A 339 14.54 -10.49 24.52
CA LEU A 339 13.52 -10.67 25.55
C LEU A 339 13.87 -9.91 26.83
N ASP A 340 15.10 -10.08 27.33
CA ASP A 340 15.59 -9.42 28.55
C ASP A 340 15.57 -7.88 28.44
N ARG A 341 15.76 -7.35 27.24
CA ARG A 341 15.74 -5.91 26.96
C ARG A 341 14.33 -5.39 26.60
N GLY A 342 13.32 -6.26 26.51
CA GLY A 342 11.95 -5.88 26.15
C GLY A 342 11.82 -5.38 24.70
N LEU A 343 12.53 -6.01 23.76
CA LEU A 343 12.57 -5.65 22.35
C LEU A 343 11.58 -6.46 21.49
N LEU A 344 10.89 -7.43 22.10
CA LEU A 344 9.90 -8.28 21.44
C LEU A 344 8.47 -7.83 21.78
N ILE A 345 7.53 -8.14 20.89
CA ILE A 345 6.09 -7.92 21.13
C ILE A 345 5.69 -8.70 22.38
N LYS A 346 4.81 -8.11 23.17
CA LYS A 346 4.28 -8.72 24.40
C LYS A 346 2.88 -9.25 24.17
N THR A 347 2.51 -10.26 24.94
CA THR A 347 1.14 -10.79 25.02
C THR A 347 0.49 -10.40 26.35
N GLU A 348 -0.81 -10.10 26.34
CA GLU A 348 -1.56 -9.75 27.55
C GLU A 348 -1.71 -10.94 28.50
N ARG A 349 -1.74 -12.17 27.96
CA ARG A 349 -1.97 -13.41 28.69
C ARG A 349 -1.53 -14.62 27.86
N GLY A 350 -1.35 -15.75 28.52
CA GLY A 350 -0.98 -17.00 27.86
C GLY A 350 0.51 -17.08 27.50
N ALA A 351 0.81 -17.89 26.50
CA ALA A 351 2.16 -18.08 26.02
C ALA A 351 2.64 -16.85 25.22
N LEU A 352 3.91 -16.51 25.38
CA LEU A 352 4.56 -15.52 24.55
C LEU A 352 4.93 -16.17 23.20
N GLN A 353 4.00 -16.17 22.26
CA GLN A 353 4.17 -16.62 20.89
C GLN A 353 3.29 -15.74 19.99
N THR A 354 3.83 -15.20 18.92
CA THR A 354 3.11 -14.34 18.00
C THR A 354 3.06 -14.94 16.59
N TYR A 355 4.02 -15.82 16.26
CA TYR A 355 4.12 -16.44 14.96
C TYR A 355 4.63 -17.90 15.06
N ASP A 356 4.04 -18.83 14.32
CA ASP A 356 4.28 -20.27 14.43
C ASP A 356 4.70 -20.98 13.14
N PHE A 357 4.87 -20.25 12.05
CA PHE A 357 5.34 -20.85 10.80
C PHE A 357 6.83 -21.21 10.91
N GLN A 358 7.14 -22.53 10.81
CA GLN A 358 8.51 -23.07 10.85
C GLN A 358 9.32 -22.63 12.09
N GLY A 359 8.64 -22.42 13.23
CA GLY A 359 9.31 -22.03 14.47
C GLY A 359 8.34 -21.66 15.59
N ASP A 360 8.86 -21.53 16.82
CA ASP A 360 8.17 -20.97 17.98
C ASP A 360 8.67 -19.54 18.19
N CYS A 361 8.06 -18.62 17.45
CA CYS A 361 8.60 -17.28 17.25
C CYS A 361 7.81 -16.20 18.00
N VAL A 362 8.53 -15.13 18.31
CA VAL A 362 7.97 -13.85 18.75
C VAL A 362 8.49 -12.76 17.83
N GLU A 363 7.60 -11.92 17.34
CA GLU A 363 7.99 -10.82 16.46
C GLU A 363 8.57 -9.64 17.25
N ILE A 364 9.38 -8.85 16.56
CA ILE A 364 10.06 -7.69 17.15
C ILE A 364 9.10 -6.53 17.38
N ASP A 365 9.28 -5.78 18.45
CA ASP A 365 8.54 -4.55 18.73
C ASP A 365 9.21 -3.35 18.03
N VAL A 366 8.84 -3.08 16.78
CA VAL A 366 9.42 -1.98 15.99
C VAL A 366 9.01 -0.59 16.48
N PHE A 367 8.05 -0.47 17.39
CA PHE A 367 7.71 0.79 18.03
C PHE A 367 8.83 1.23 18.97
N ASN A 368 9.58 0.28 19.54
CA ASN A 368 10.72 0.55 20.38
C ASN A 368 11.95 0.96 19.55
N PRO A 369 12.49 2.18 19.72
CA PRO A 369 13.71 2.63 19.00
C PRO A 369 14.92 1.72 19.25
N GLU A 370 15.05 1.14 20.46
CA GLU A 370 16.15 0.23 20.77
C GLU A 370 16.05 -1.09 19.98
N THR A 371 14.83 -1.56 19.70
CA THR A 371 14.62 -2.70 18.80
C THR A 371 15.13 -2.40 17.40
N ARG A 372 14.73 -1.26 16.84
CA ARG A 372 15.16 -0.87 15.49
C ARG A 372 16.69 -0.78 15.38
N LYS A 373 17.33 -0.20 16.39
CA LYS A 373 18.79 -0.12 16.46
C LYS A 373 19.44 -1.51 16.54
N TYR A 374 18.94 -2.37 17.44
CA TYR A 374 19.49 -3.72 17.63
C TYR A 374 19.42 -4.54 16.34
N VAL A 375 18.25 -4.59 15.70
CA VAL A 375 18.03 -5.36 14.47
C VAL A 375 18.92 -4.83 13.35
N TRP A 376 19.03 -3.50 13.20
CA TRP A 376 19.93 -2.92 12.21
C TRP A 376 21.40 -3.31 12.48
N GLU A 377 21.88 -3.23 13.71
CA GLU A 377 23.27 -3.57 14.06
C GLU A 377 23.61 -5.03 13.71
N VAL A 378 22.67 -5.96 13.96
CA VAL A 378 22.83 -7.38 13.61
C VAL A 378 22.82 -7.56 12.08
N CYS A 379 21.82 -7.03 11.39
CA CYS A 379 21.70 -7.13 9.93
C CYS A 379 22.83 -6.41 9.20
N LYS A 380 23.29 -5.26 9.72
CA LYS A 380 24.45 -4.56 9.19
C LYS A 380 25.68 -5.47 9.18
N LYS A 381 26.02 -6.03 10.33
CA LYS A 381 27.20 -6.92 10.49
C LYS A 381 27.12 -8.15 9.59
N ASN A 382 25.93 -8.78 9.47
CA ASN A 382 25.78 -10.09 8.88
C ASN A 382 25.37 -10.07 7.40
N TYR A 383 24.91 -8.91 6.89
CA TYR A 383 24.46 -8.73 5.50
C TYR A 383 25.06 -7.49 4.85
N TYR A 384 24.78 -6.29 5.38
CA TYR A 384 25.15 -5.04 4.74
C TYR A 384 26.69 -4.89 4.59
N ASP A 385 27.46 -5.28 5.61
CA ASP A 385 28.93 -5.23 5.57
C ASP A 385 29.55 -6.24 4.57
N PHE A 386 28.75 -7.23 4.10
CA PHE A 386 29.14 -8.12 2.99
C PHE A 386 28.82 -7.52 1.61
N GLY A 387 28.15 -6.38 1.56
CA GLY A 387 27.75 -5.71 0.32
C GLY A 387 26.33 -5.98 -0.15
N ILE A 388 25.47 -6.55 0.69
CA ILE A 388 24.02 -6.69 0.37
C ILE A 388 23.44 -5.29 0.16
N ASP A 389 22.77 -5.09 -0.98
CA ASP A 389 22.33 -3.78 -1.47
C ASP A 389 20.95 -3.36 -0.98
N ALA A 390 20.11 -4.32 -0.57
CA ALA A 390 18.74 -4.08 -0.15
C ALA A 390 18.18 -5.24 0.67
N PHE A 391 17.03 -5.00 1.30
CA PHE A 391 16.36 -5.97 2.15
C PHE A 391 14.94 -6.24 1.67
N TRP A 392 14.54 -7.50 1.69
CA TRP A 392 13.16 -7.92 1.50
C TRP A 392 12.52 -8.12 2.88
N LEU A 393 11.66 -7.17 3.24
CA LEU A 393 11.00 -7.06 4.53
C LEU A 393 9.66 -7.79 4.48
N ASP A 394 9.75 -9.11 4.59
CA ASP A 394 8.63 -10.01 4.60
C ASP A 394 7.98 -10.12 5.99
N ASN A 395 6.79 -10.68 6.10
CA ASN A 395 5.99 -10.79 7.33
C ASN A 395 5.79 -9.44 8.08
N SER A 396 5.71 -8.37 7.34
CA SER A 396 5.77 -7.00 7.85
C SER A 396 4.43 -6.43 8.33
N GLU A 397 3.38 -7.22 8.44
CA GLU A 397 2.04 -6.84 8.92
C GLU A 397 2.03 -6.32 10.39
N PRO A 398 2.60 -7.02 11.41
CA PRO A 398 3.25 -8.33 11.51
C PRO A 398 2.28 -9.49 11.22
N ASP A 399 2.83 -10.60 10.67
CA ASP A 399 2.05 -11.77 10.26
C ASP A 399 1.74 -12.68 11.47
N PHE A 400 0.86 -12.22 12.32
CA PHE A 400 0.49 -12.97 13.51
C PHE A 400 -0.12 -14.34 13.16
N GLY A 401 0.31 -15.39 13.85
CA GLY A 401 -0.30 -16.73 13.73
C GLY A 401 -1.80 -16.70 14.06
N VAL A 402 -2.22 -15.79 14.94
CA VAL A 402 -3.62 -15.46 15.20
C VAL A 402 -3.78 -13.96 15.23
N TYR A 403 -4.63 -13.39 14.37
CA TYR A 403 -4.92 -11.96 14.32
C TYR A 403 -5.83 -11.49 15.46
N ASP A 404 -5.45 -11.84 16.70
CA ASP A 404 -6.09 -11.37 17.92
C ASP A 404 -5.42 -10.09 18.43
N PHE A 405 -5.72 -8.98 17.79
CA PHE A 405 -5.15 -7.67 18.12
C PHE A 405 -5.44 -7.20 19.54
N ASP A 406 -6.41 -7.78 20.24
CA ASP A 406 -6.68 -7.53 21.67
C ASP A 406 -5.60 -8.15 22.57
N HIS A 407 -4.86 -9.12 22.05
CA HIS A 407 -3.90 -9.90 22.81
C HIS A 407 -2.49 -9.32 22.78
N TYR A 408 -2.11 -8.62 21.72
CA TYR A 408 -0.75 -8.15 21.50
C TYR A 408 -0.53 -6.71 21.97
N ARG A 409 0.68 -6.43 22.46
CA ARG A 409 1.09 -5.11 22.92
C ARG A 409 2.48 -4.75 22.44
N TYR A 410 2.58 -3.54 21.94
CA TYR A 410 3.83 -2.83 21.68
C TYR A 410 4.19 -1.92 22.86
N ILE A 411 5.39 -1.34 22.85
CA ILE A 411 5.78 -0.36 23.87
C ILE A 411 4.86 0.88 23.87
N ASP A 412 4.35 1.27 22.71
CA ASP A 412 3.47 2.44 22.52
C ASP A 412 2.00 2.17 22.90
N GLY A 413 1.61 0.91 23.11
CA GLY A 413 0.24 0.57 23.48
C GLY A 413 -0.26 -0.78 22.92
N PRO A 414 -1.57 -1.03 23.01
CA PRO A 414 -2.16 -2.24 22.45
C PRO A 414 -2.12 -2.25 20.93
N ALA A 415 -2.00 -3.44 20.32
CA ALA A 415 -1.99 -3.60 18.88
C ALA A 415 -3.26 -3.02 18.21
N LEU A 416 -4.40 -3.10 18.90
CA LEU A 416 -5.64 -2.48 18.42
C LEU A 416 -5.53 -1.00 18.10
N SER A 417 -4.68 -0.24 18.79
CA SER A 417 -4.60 1.21 18.62
C SER A 417 -3.55 1.68 17.62
N CYS A 418 -2.61 0.82 17.20
CA CYS A 418 -1.50 1.28 16.36
C CYS A 418 -0.92 0.26 15.39
N SER A 419 -1.43 -0.97 15.29
CA SER A 419 -0.79 -2.03 14.50
C SER A 419 -0.62 -1.68 13.02
N ASN A 420 -1.52 -0.92 12.43
CA ASN A 420 -1.48 -0.61 10.99
C ASN A 420 -0.23 0.14 10.53
N ILE A 421 0.48 0.84 11.42
CA ILE A 421 1.74 1.55 11.09
C ILE A 421 2.98 0.66 11.24
N TYR A 422 2.85 -0.56 11.75
CA TYR A 422 3.97 -1.49 11.94
C TYR A 422 4.86 -1.63 10.70
N PRO A 423 4.33 -1.90 9.48
CA PRO A 423 5.17 -2.06 8.29
C PRO A 423 6.02 -0.81 7.98
N GLN A 424 5.47 0.38 8.20
CA GLN A 424 6.24 1.62 8.02
C GLN A 424 7.40 1.72 9.02
N LEU A 425 7.17 1.35 10.28
CA LEU A 425 8.22 1.39 11.31
C LEU A 425 9.26 0.28 11.10
N TYR A 426 8.83 -0.89 10.59
CA TYR A 426 9.75 -1.97 10.24
C TYR A 426 10.64 -1.55 9.06
N SER A 427 10.11 -0.95 8.03
CA SER A 427 10.92 -0.45 6.91
C SER A 427 11.96 0.60 7.35
N ARG A 428 11.66 1.39 8.39
CA ARG A 428 12.58 2.37 8.95
C ARG A 428 13.79 1.77 9.66
N VAL A 429 13.73 0.52 10.12
CA VAL A 429 14.91 -0.18 10.65
C VAL A 429 16.05 -0.12 9.62
N PHE A 430 15.72 -0.46 8.38
CA PHE A 430 16.66 -0.58 7.28
C PHE A 430 16.92 0.78 6.59
N TYR A 431 15.86 1.54 6.34
CA TYR A 431 16.01 2.86 5.72
C TYR A 431 16.86 3.80 6.57
N ASP A 432 16.53 3.97 7.86
CA ASP A 432 17.27 4.86 8.75
C ASP A 432 18.70 4.35 8.97
N GLY A 433 18.89 3.03 9.03
CA GLY A 433 20.18 2.38 9.16
C GLY A 433 21.08 2.58 7.93
N MET A 434 20.59 2.26 6.72
CA MET A 434 21.32 2.46 5.47
C MET A 434 21.66 3.95 5.24
N LYS A 435 20.72 4.83 5.56
CA LYS A 435 20.93 6.28 5.46
C LYS A 435 22.02 6.77 6.40
N ALA A 436 22.12 6.21 7.60
CA ALA A 436 23.20 6.54 8.56
C ALA A 436 24.58 6.08 8.07
N GLU A 437 24.65 5.05 7.23
CA GLU A 437 25.86 4.58 6.54
C GLU A 437 26.20 5.43 5.28
N GLY A 438 25.36 6.41 4.92
CA GLY A 438 25.56 7.29 3.77
C GLY A 438 24.93 6.83 2.47
N GLU A 439 24.07 5.78 2.49
CA GLU A 439 23.35 5.34 1.29
C GLU A 439 22.25 6.35 0.92
N GLU A 440 22.22 6.76 -0.34
CA GLU A 440 21.22 7.68 -0.88
C GLU A 440 20.16 6.97 -1.75
N ASN A 441 20.53 5.83 -2.36
CA ASN A 441 19.71 5.10 -3.32
C ASN A 441 19.00 3.89 -2.68
N ILE A 442 18.30 4.15 -1.58
CA ILE A 442 17.66 3.10 -0.78
C ILE A 442 16.39 2.60 -1.47
N VAL A 443 16.36 1.30 -1.79
CA VAL A 443 15.18 0.60 -2.31
C VAL A 443 15.07 -0.74 -1.61
N ASN A 444 14.05 -0.91 -0.77
CA ASN A 444 13.73 -2.17 -0.11
C ASN A 444 12.41 -2.74 -0.65
N LEU A 445 12.21 -4.06 -0.50
CA LEU A 445 10.97 -4.74 -0.85
C LEU A 445 10.16 -5.00 0.42
N LEU A 446 8.88 -4.59 0.47
CA LEU A 446 8.05 -4.60 1.67
C LEU A 446 6.69 -5.26 1.39
N ARG A 447 6.26 -6.24 2.23
CA ARG A 447 4.99 -6.95 2.02
C ARG A 447 3.76 -6.11 2.33
N CYS A 448 3.80 -5.29 3.35
CA CYS A 448 2.72 -4.39 3.72
C CYS A 448 3.18 -2.94 3.80
N ALA A 449 2.23 -2.02 3.71
CA ALA A 449 2.48 -0.59 3.79
C ALA A 449 1.34 0.13 4.51
N TRP A 450 1.62 1.31 5.03
CA TRP A 450 0.61 2.25 5.51
C TRP A 450 0.85 3.62 4.88
N ALA A 451 -0.07 4.55 5.05
CA ALA A 451 0.05 5.90 4.50
C ALA A 451 1.42 6.54 4.88
N GLY A 452 2.13 7.05 3.90
CA GLY A 452 3.47 7.62 4.10
C GLY A 452 4.63 6.62 4.02
N SER A 453 4.39 5.33 3.78
CA SER A 453 5.48 4.34 3.61
C SER A 453 6.33 4.60 2.37
N GLN A 454 5.78 5.22 1.33
CA GLN A 454 6.48 5.49 0.07
C GLN A 454 7.75 6.33 0.24
N LYS A 455 7.80 7.23 1.24
CA LYS A 455 8.96 8.10 1.46
C LYS A 455 10.22 7.37 1.97
N TYR A 456 10.10 6.11 2.34
CA TYR A 456 11.20 5.28 2.83
C TYR A 456 11.75 4.32 1.78
N GLY A 457 11.55 4.61 0.48
CA GLY A 457 12.14 3.82 -0.61
C GLY A 457 11.63 2.38 -0.69
N ASN A 458 10.34 2.18 -0.47
CA ASN A 458 9.73 0.85 -0.45
C ASN A 458 9.06 0.50 -1.77
N VAL A 459 9.50 -0.60 -2.39
CA VAL A 459 8.70 -1.36 -3.36
C VAL A 459 7.77 -2.26 -2.59
N VAL A 460 6.48 -2.27 -2.94
CA VAL A 460 5.47 -3.09 -2.27
C VAL A 460 4.94 -4.13 -3.27
N TRP A 461 4.77 -5.39 -2.82
CA TRP A 461 4.22 -6.42 -3.68
C TRP A 461 2.89 -6.98 -3.17
N SER A 462 2.20 -7.71 -4.03
CA SER A 462 0.83 -8.15 -3.81
C SER A 462 0.65 -9.30 -2.81
N GLY A 463 1.74 -9.80 -2.20
CA GLY A 463 1.68 -10.95 -1.28
C GLY A 463 1.53 -12.30 -1.99
N ASP A 464 1.14 -13.33 -1.24
CA ASP A 464 1.14 -14.73 -1.67
C ASP A 464 -0.18 -15.08 -2.37
N VAL A 465 -0.39 -14.55 -3.57
CA VAL A 465 -1.63 -14.76 -4.34
C VAL A 465 -1.58 -16.05 -5.15
N PRO A 466 -2.71 -16.76 -5.35
CA PRO A 466 -2.74 -17.98 -6.15
C PRO A 466 -2.46 -17.70 -7.63
N SER A 467 -1.93 -18.70 -8.33
CA SER A 467 -1.67 -18.68 -9.77
C SER A 467 -2.96 -18.98 -10.54
N THR A 468 -3.89 -18.01 -10.59
CA THR A 468 -5.15 -18.08 -11.32
C THR A 468 -5.44 -16.81 -12.13
N PHE A 469 -6.26 -16.91 -13.17
CA PHE A 469 -6.68 -15.75 -13.95
C PHE A 469 -7.54 -14.77 -13.12
N GLU A 470 -8.36 -15.29 -12.18
CA GLU A 470 -9.12 -14.48 -11.25
C GLU A 470 -8.20 -13.64 -10.35
N ALA A 471 -7.19 -14.29 -9.76
CA ALA A 471 -6.20 -13.56 -8.96
C ALA A 471 -5.43 -12.52 -9.80
N PHE A 472 -5.10 -12.84 -11.05
CA PHE A 472 -4.46 -11.90 -11.96
C PHE A 472 -5.33 -10.67 -12.23
N TYR A 473 -6.63 -10.86 -12.47
CA TYR A 473 -7.57 -9.74 -12.61
C TYR A 473 -7.64 -8.89 -11.34
N ASP A 474 -7.73 -9.52 -10.17
CA ASP A 474 -7.77 -8.83 -8.88
C ASP A 474 -6.49 -8.02 -8.62
N GLN A 475 -5.33 -8.50 -9.12
CA GLN A 475 -4.07 -7.75 -8.98
C GLN A 475 -4.07 -6.43 -9.78
N LEU A 476 -4.72 -6.36 -10.93
CA LEU A 476 -4.86 -5.08 -11.64
C LEU A 476 -5.63 -4.07 -10.78
N GLN A 477 -6.75 -4.51 -10.17
CA GLN A 477 -7.56 -3.64 -9.29
C GLN A 477 -6.76 -3.19 -8.07
N ALA A 478 -6.04 -4.11 -7.44
CA ALA A 478 -5.20 -3.85 -6.28
C ALA A 478 -4.08 -2.86 -6.61
N GLY A 479 -3.35 -3.06 -7.70
CA GLY A 479 -2.25 -2.19 -8.10
C GLY A 479 -2.70 -0.77 -8.46
N LEU A 480 -3.82 -0.61 -9.15
CA LEU A 480 -4.39 0.69 -9.48
C LEU A 480 -4.85 1.43 -8.21
N ASN A 481 -5.49 0.74 -7.27
CA ASN A 481 -5.89 1.31 -5.99
C ASN A 481 -4.68 1.62 -5.09
N MET A 482 -3.59 0.83 -5.13
CA MET A 482 -2.32 1.16 -4.46
C MET A 482 -1.71 2.46 -5.01
N GLY A 483 -1.70 2.64 -6.34
CA GLY A 483 -1.26 3.87 -6.96
C GLY A 483 -2.06 5.08 -6.49
N LEU A 484 -3.40 4.97 -6.45
CA LEU A 484 -4.30 6.02 -5.94
C LEU A 484 -4.14 6.25 -4.43
N ALA A 485 -3.65 5.26 -3.67
CA ALA A 485 -3.31 5.40 -2.26
C ALA A 485 -1.89 5.95 -2.01
N GLY A 486 -1.21 6.42 -3.07
CA GLY A 486 0.09 7.10 -2.99
C GLY A 486 1.30 6.17 -2.89
N ILE A 487 1.16 4.89 -3.23
CA ILE A 487 2.25 3.91 -3.30
C ILE A 487 2.59 3.65 -4.77
N PRO A 488 3.56 4.39 -5.36
CA PRO A 488 3.82 4.34 -6.80
C PRO A 488 4.67 3.14 -7.23
N TRP A 489 5.44 2.54 -6.30
CA TRP A 489 6.35 1.43 -6.56
C TRP A 489 5.69 0.13 -6.12
N TRP A 490 4.83 -0.39 -6.97
CA TRP A 490 4.09 -1.61 -6.69
C TRP A 490 4.39 -2.69 -7.73
N THR A 491 4.35 -3.96 -7.31
CA THR A 491 4.61 -5.12 -8.16
C THR A 491 3.79 -6.33 -7.73
N THR A 492 3.85 -7.40 -8.52
CA THR A 492 3.28 -8.72 -8.22
C THR A 492 4.35 -9.78 -8.38
N ASP A 493 4.08 -10.98 -7.90
CA ASP A 493 4.78 -12.19 -8.33
C ASP A 493 4.26 -12.57 -9.71
N ILE A 494 5.13 -12.57 -10.73
CA ILE A 494 4.71 -12.85 -12.10
C ILE A 494 4.24 -14.30 -12.22
N GLY A 495 2.98 -14.47 -12.59
CA GLY A 495 2.30 -15.77 -12.68
C GLY A 495 1.61 -16.20 -11.37
N GLY A 496 1.48 -15.29 -10.38
CA GLY A 496 1.05 -15.61 -9.02
C GLY A 496 2.16 -16.24 -8.18
N PHE A 497 1.95 -16.37 -6.86
CA PHE A 497 2.93 -16.98 -5.98
C PHE A 497 2.81 -18.52 -5.97
N MET A 498 1.62 -19.08 -5.65
CA MET A 498 1.42 -20.51 -5.46
C MET A 498 0.94 -21.21 -6.74
N THR A 499 1.75 -22.14 -7.23
CA THR A 499 1.46 -22.97 -8.43
C THR A 499 1.64 -24.44 -8.08
N ASP A 500 0.64 -25.28 -8.38
CA ASP A 500 0.68 -26.71 -8.10
C ASP A 500 1.62 -27.48 -9.04
N ASP A 501 1.62 -27.13 -10.33
CA ASP A 501 2.48 -27.77 -11.35
C ASP A 501 2.93 -26.75 -12.41
N VAL A 502 4.23 -26.54 -12.52
CA VAL A 502 4.83 -25.66 -13.56
C VAL A 502 4.62 -26.15 -14.99
N ASN A 503 4.31 -27.44 -15.17
CA ASN A 503 4.07 -28.03 -16.48
C ASN A 503 2.60 -27.97 -16.93
N ASP A 504 1.70 -27.49 -16.07
CA ASP A 504 0.30 -27.28 -16.44
C ASP A 504 0.21 -26.24 -17.57
N PRO A 505 -0.37 -26.60 -18.74
CA PRO A 505 -0.52 -25.68 -19.86
C PRO A 505 -1.34 -24.42 -19.52
N ASP A 506 -2.31 -24.52 -18.64
CA ASP A 506 -3.15 -23.41 -18.22
C ASP A 506 -2.34 -22.42 -17.35
N PHE A 507 -1.50 -22.96 -16.46
CA PHE A 507 -0.54 -22.14 -15.72
C PHE A 507 0.47 -21.47 -16.65
N GLN A 508 1.02 -22.20 -17.63
CA GLN A 508 1.99 -21.61 -18.56
C GLN A 508 1.37 -20.47 -19.39
N GLN A 509 0.11 -20.61 -19.80
CA GLN A 509 -0.61 -19.52 -20.45
C GLN A 509 -0.80 -18.32 -19.51
N LEU A 510 -1.22 -18.55 -18.28
CA LEU A 510 -1.34 -17.52 -17.24
C LEU A 510 -0.01 -16.79 -17.02
N LEU A 511 1.08 -17.55 -16.87
CA LEU A 511 2.42 -16.99 -16.66
C LEU A 511 2.83 -16.03 -17.78
N ILE A 512 2.58 -16.40 -19.05
CA ILE A 512 2.88 -15.52 -20.19
C ILE A 512 2.02 -14.25 -20.14
N ARG A 513 0.70 -14.37 -19.90
CA ARG A 513 -0.18 -13.20 -19.81
C ARG A 513 0.20 -12.27 -18.65
N TRP A 514 0.61 -12.83 -17.53
CA TRP A 514 1.08 -12.04 -16.39
C TRP A 514 2.45 -11.39 -16.66
N TYR A 515 3.33 -12.09 -17.36
CA TYR A 515 4.62 -11.55 -17.76
C TYR A 515 4.48 -10.37 -18.74
N GLU A 516 3.57 -10.47 -19.72
CA GLU A 516 3.21 -9.39 -20.63
C GLU A 516 2.72 -8.12 -19.88
N PHE A 517 1.85 -8.31 -18.88
CA PHE A 517 1.40 -7.23 -18.00
C PHE A 517 2.56 -6.62 -17.20
N ALA A 518 3.40 -7.45 -16.62
CA ALA A 518 4.49 -7.01 -15.75
C ALA A 518 5.51 -6.12 -16.45
N VAL A 519 5.68 -6.24 -17.77
CA VAL A 519 6.52 -5.35 -18.58
C VAL A 519 6.03 -3.89 -18.51
N TYR A 520 4.74 -3.69 -18.38
CA TYR A 520 4.08 -2.38 -18.26
C TYR A 520 3.63 -2.08 -16.82
N SER A 521 4.42 -2.53 -15.84
CA SER A 521 4.24 -2.25 -14.42
C SER A 521 5.41 -1.46 -13.83
N ALA A 522 5.30 -1.04 -12.57
CA ALA A 522 6.37 -0.27 -11.95
C ALA A 522 7.64 -1.13 -11.81
N VAL A 523 7.57 -2.28 -11.15
CA VAL A 523 8.74 -3.15 -10.94
C VAL A 523 8.51 -4.49 -11.63
N PHE A 524 9.52 -4.94 -12.37
CA PHE A 524 9.50 -6.14 -13.19
C PHE A 524 10.23 -7.28 -12.45
N ARG A 525 9.46 -8.16 -11.76
CA ARG A 525 10.02 -9.12 -10.81
C ARG A 525 9.47 -10.52 -11.01
N MET A 526 10.36 -11.47 -11.31
CA MET A 526 10.08 -12.91 -11.27
C MET A 526 10.17 -13.39 -9.82
N HIS A 527 9.11 -14.01 -9.31
CA HIS A 527 9.07 -14.73 -8.05
C HIS A 527 7.91 -15.73 -8.06
N GLY A 528 7.97 -16.72 -7.19
CA GLY A 528 6.88 -17.65 -6.93
C GLY A 528 7.36 -18.97 -6.32
N ASP A 529 6.43 -19.62 -5.66
CA ASP A 529 6.53 -21.00 -5.19
C ASP A 529 5.93 -21.92 -6.27
N ARG A 530 6.82 -22.66 -6.95
CA ARG A 530 6.50 -23.45 -8.13
C ARG A 530 6.46 -24.92 -7.80
N GLY A 531 5.26 -25.52 -7.74
CA GLY A 531 5.09 -26.95 -7.60
C GLY A 531 5.48 -27.75 -8.86
N PRO A 532 5.62 -29.08 -8.73
CA PRO A 532 5.51 -29.85 -7.50
C PRO A 532 6.75 -29.73 -6.60
N HIS A 533 6.55 -29.76 -5.28
CA HIS A 533 7.64 -29.67 -4.28
C HIS A 533 8.35 -31.02 -4.10
N ASN A 534 8.99 -31.50 -5.15
CA ASN A 534 9.69 -32.78 -5.19
C ASN A 534 11.23 -32.65 -5.20
N ILE A 535 11.74 -31.43 -5.01
CA ILE A 535 13.17 -31.18 -4.85
C ILE A 535 13.58 -31.63 -3.44
N PRO A 536 14.50 -32.58 -3.30
CA PRO A 536 14.92 -33.07 -1.98
C PRO A 536 15.50 -31.94 -1.12
N PRO A 537 15.25 -31.95 0.20
CA PRO A 537 15.93 -31.03 1.11
C PRO A 537 17.44 -31.34 1.14
N LEU A 538 18.24 -30.33 1.47
CA LEU A 538 19.70 -30.47 1.56
C LEU A 538 20.14 -31.23 2.82
N ASP A 539 19.34 -31.20 3.87
CA ASP A 539 19.52 -31.92 5.12
C ASP A 539 18.14 -32.16 5.80
N ASP A 540 18.18 -32.86 6.94
CA ASP A 540 17.03 -33.22 7.77
C ASP A 540 16.81 -32.26 8.95
N ARG A 541 17.30 -31.04 8.85
CA ARG A 541 17.21 -30.03 9.90
C ARG A 541 15.75 -29.69 10.21
N ASP A 542 15.40 -29.71 11.48
CA ASP A 542 14.10 -29.27 11.99
C ASP A 542 14.10 -27.76 12.23
N PHE A 543 13.29 -27.05 11.49
CA PHE A 543 13.07 -25.59 11.64
C PHE A 543 11.88 -25.26 12.55
N GLY A 544 11.29 -26.24 13.23
CA GLY A 544 10.23 -26.05 14.21
C GLY A 544 8.81 -26.34 13.71
N GLY A 545 8.58 -26.38 12.40
CA GLY A 545 7.25 -26.58 11.79
C GLY A 545 7.22 -27.67 10.72
N GLY A 546 8.25 -28.47 10.60
CA GLY A 546 8.41 -29.47 9.57
C GLY A 546 9.61 -29.19 8.69
N TYR A 547 9.68 -29.88 7.53
CA TYR A 547 10.81 -29.68 6.68
C TYR A 547 10.58 -28.57 5.64
N LEU A 548 11.65 -27.88 5.26
CA LEU A 548 11.61 -26.83 4.27
C LEU A 548 11.50 -27.41 2.86
N TYR A 549 10.40 -27.16 2.20
CA TYR A 549 10.28 -27.47 0.78
C TYR A 549 10.96 -26.39 -0.08
N THR A 550 11.22 -26.76 -1.33
CA THR A 550 11.79 -25.88 -2.34
C THR A 550 10.96 -26.01 -3.60
N GLY A 551 10.50 -24.89 -4.13
CA GLY A 551 9.80 -24.83 -5.40
C GLY A 551 10.72 -25.12 -6.59
N GLN A 552 10.11 -25.42 -7.74
CA GLN A 552 10.81 -25.62 -9.00
C GLN A 552 11.51 -24.33 -9.46
N SER A 553 12.32 -24.44 -10.49
CA SER A 553 13.02 -23.33 -11.12
C SER A 553 12.04 -22.29 -11.65
N ASN A 554 12.38 -21.00 -11.53
CA ASN A 554 11.54 -19.85 -11.91
C ASN A 554 12.30 -18.83 -12.78
N GLU A 555 13.36 -19.25 -13.41
CA GLU A 555 14.12 -18.46 -14.39
C GLU A 555 13.44 -18.49 -15.76
N LEU A 556 13.65 -17.49 -16.61
CA LEU A 556 12.95 -17.35 -17.89
C LEU A 556 13.00 -18.60 -18.78
N TRP A 557 14.10 -19.36 -18.72
CA TRP A 557 14.28 -20.59 -19.49
C TRP A 557 13.61 -21.84 -18.89
N SER A 558 12.96 -21.73 -17.74
CA SER A 558 12.45 -22.88 -16.98
C SER A 558 11.13 -23.43 -17.52
N TYR A 559 10.46 -22.70 -18.41
CA TYR A 559 9.10 -22.96 -18.88
C TYR A 559 9.01 -23.42 -20.34
N GLY A 560 10.12 -23.95 -20.89
CA GLY A 560 10.21 -24.40 -22.26
C GLY A 560 10.62 -23.31 -23.26
N GLU A 561 11.07 -23.74 -24.46
CA GLU A 561 11.72 -22.86 -25.42
C GLU A 561 10.77 -21.81 -26.00
N GLU A 562 9.51 -22.16 -26.26
CA GLU A 562 8.53 -21.22 -26.79
C GLU A 562 8.21 -20.10 -25.80
N ASN A 563 7.93 -20.44 -24.55
CA ASN A 563 7.69 -19.47 -23.48
C ASN A 563 8.92 -18.62 -23.22
N TYR A 564 10.11 -19.21 -23.25
CA TYR A 564 11.36 -18.45 -23.15
C TYR A 564 11.51 -17.41 -24.27
N ARG A 565 11.20 -17.78 -25.52
CA ARG A 565 11.24 -16.86 -26.66
C ARG A 565 10.26 -15.69 -26.47
N ILE A 566 9.06 -15.96 -25.99
CA ILE A 566 8.07 -14.92 -25.71
C ILE A 566 8.54 -14.01 -24.56
N MET A 567 8.99 -14.58 -23.45
CA MET A 567 9.49 -13.80 -22.32
C MET A 567 10.69 -12.95 -22.71
N LYS A 568 11.61 -13.46 -23.54
CA LYS A 568 12.75 -12.69 -24.02
C LYS A 568 12.31 -11.52 -24.91
N LYS A 569 11.34 -11.71 -25.80
CA LYS A 569 10.73 -10.62 -26.60
C LYS A 569 10.23 -9.49 -25.70
N TYR A 570 9.51 -9.83 -24.63
CA TYR A 570 8.94 -8.85 -23.69
C TYR A 570 9.99 -8.23 -22.78
N TYR A 571 11.02 -8.99 -22.39
CA TYR A 571 12.19 -8.43 -21.74
C TYR A 571 12.84 -7.35 -22.62
N ASP A 572 13.07 -7.61 -23.91
CA ASP A 572 13.67 -6.63 -24.83
C ASP A 572 12.78 -5.39 -24.97
N ILE A 573 11.45 -5.53 -24.99
CA ILE A 573 10.49 -4.41 -24.95
C ILE A 573 10.70 -3.58 -23.68
N ARG A 574 10.74 -4.22 -22.49
CA ARG A 574 10.95 -3.52 -21.20
C ARG A 574 12.24 -2.70 -21.22
N ILE A 575 13.34 -3.29 -21.72
CA ILE A 575 14.63 -2.60 -21.78
C ILE A 575 14.56 -1.41 -22.77
N SER A 576 13.88 -1.56 -23.89
CA SER A 576 13.71 -0.45 -24.86
C SER A 576 12.91 0.74 -24.30
N MET A 577 12.12 0.53 -23.25
CA MET A 577 11.33 1.55 -22.58
C MET A 577 12.06 2.22 -21.41
N HIS A 578 13.34 1.93 -21.15
CA HIS A 578 14.08 2.40 -19.98
C HIS A 578 13.93 3.91 -19.75
N ASP A 579 14.17 4.75 -20.74
CA ASP A 579 14.09 6.21 -20.59
C ASP A 579 12.66 6.70 -20.30
N TYR A 580 11.65 6.02 -20.86
CA TYR A 580 10.26 6.30 -20.54
C TYR A 580 9.93 5.95 -19.10
N ILE A 581 10.32 4.75 -18.65
CA ILE A 581 10.11 4.27 -17.28
C ILE A 581 10.80 5.18 -16.26
N LYS A 582 12.03 5.62 -16.58
CA LYS A 582 12.75 6.60 -15.78
C LYS A 582 11.95 7.88 -15.57
N ARG A 583 11.36 8.45 -16.64
CA ARG A 583 10.50 9.64 -16.52
C ARG A 583 9.30 9.39 -15.61
N LEU A 584 8.69 8.19 -15.64
CA LEU A 584 7.57 7.87 -14.77
C LEU A 584 8.00 7.79 -13.28
N TYR A 585 9.18 7.26 -12.99
CA TYR A 585 9.74 7.28 -11.63
C TYR A 585 10.08 8.71 -11.18
N ASP A 586 10.58 9.56 -12.08
CA ASP A 586 10.81 10.97 -11.78
C ASP A 586 9.48 11.69 -11.45
N GLU A 587 8.40 11.46 -12.22
CA GLU A 587 7.05 11.97 -11.91
C GLU A 587 6.54 11.49 -10.54
N ALA A 588 6.76 10.23 -10.19
CA ALA A 588 6.37 9.71 -8.88
C ALA A 588 7.10 10.43 -7.73
N SER A 589 8.36 10.76 -7.91
CA SER A 589 9.17 11.52 -6.94
C SER A 589 8.79 13.00 -6.89
N GLU A 590 8.46 13.61 -8.03
CA GLU A 590 8.20 15.06 -8.12
C GLU A 590 6.79 15.45 -7.71
N ASN A 591 5.78 14.67 -8.08
CA ASN A 591 4.37 15.01 -7.88
C ASN A 591 3.50 13.87 -7.33
N GLY A 592 4.08 12.68 -7.08
CA GLY A 592 3.37 11.53 -6.52
C GLY A 592 2.55 10.73 -7.55
N SER A 593 2.69 10.98 -8.86
CA SER A 593 1.96 10.23 -9.88
C SER A 593 2.38 8.77 -9.91
N PRO A 594 1.45 7.79 -9.86
CA PRO A 594 1.81 6.38 -9.99
C PRO A 594 2.26 6.03 -11.41
N LEU A 595 3.02 4.94 -11.57
CA LEU A 595 3.45 4.48 -12.88
C LEU A 595 2.30 3.81 -13.64
N ILE A 596 1.50 2.97 -12.96
CA ILE A 596 0.24 2.42 -13.49
C ILE A 596 -0.92 3.28 -13.00
N ARG A 597 -1.78 3.72 -13.91
CA ARG A 597 -2.80 4.73 -13.67
C ARG A 597 -4.17 4.24 -14.13
N THR A 598 -5.20 4.58 -13.38
CA THR A 598 -6.57 4.35 -13.84
C THR A 598 -6.85 5.18 -15.09
N MET A 599 -7.81 4.74 -15.91
CA MET A 599 -8.22 5.51 -17.09
C MET A 599 -8.71 6.91 -16.72
N PHE A 600 -9.48 7.06 -15.63
CA PHE A 600 -9.98 8.37 -15.17
C PHE A 600 -8.89 9.28 -14.57
N TYR A 601 -7.73 8.74 -14.18
CA TYR A 601 -6.59 9.55 -13.72
C TYR A 601 -6.05 10.43 -14.86
N GLU A 602 -5.96 9.86 -16.07
CA GLU A 602 -5.47 10.55 -17.27
C GLU A 602 -6.61 11.23 -18.07
N PHE A 603 -7.85 10.72 -17.97
CA PHE A 603 -9.02 11.22 -18.71
C PHE A 603 -10.20 11.46 -17.76
N PRO A 604 -10.08 12.43 -16.81
CA PRO A 604 -11.10 12.64 -15.78
C PRO A 604 -12.43 13.15 -16.32
N ASP A 605 -12.44 13.83 -17.47
CA ASP A 605 -13.64 14.38 -18.12
C ASP A 605 -14.42 13.35 -18.93
N ASP A 606 -13.80 12.19 -19.24
CA ASP A 606 -14.46 11.10 -19.94
C ASP A 606 -15.16 10.17 -18.94
N LYS A 607 -16.50 10.25 -18.89
CA LYS A 607 -17.31 9.45 -17.96
C LYS A 607 -17.10 7.95 -18.11
N LYS A 608 -16.84 7.46 -19.34
CA LYS A 608 -16.59 6.04 -19.56
C LYS A 608 -15.31 5.58 -18.90
N CYS A 609 -14.30 6.44 -18.78
CA CYS A 609 -13.04 6.12 -18.11
C CYS A 609 -13.19 5.84 -16.62
N TRP A 610 -14.26 6.35 -15.96
CA TRP A 610 -14.58 6.05 -14.56
C TRP A 610 -15.23 4.66 -14.36
N GLU A 611 -15.57 3.97 -15.43
CA GLU A 611 -16.22 2.66 -15.39
C GLU A 611 -15.29 1.52 -15.82
N LEU A 612 -14.16 1.87 -16.46
CA LEU A 612 -13.19 0.90 -16.95
C LEU A 612 -12.29 0.40 -15.82
N GLN A 613 -12.22 -0.92 -15.68
CA GLN A 613 -11.43 -1.57 -14.64
C GLN A 613 -10.55 -2.72 -15.17
N ASP A 614 -10.55 -2.97 -16.47
CA ASP A 614 -9.83 -4.06 -17.14
C ASP A 614 -8.77 -3.60 -18.14
N GLN A 615 -8.52 -2.30 -18.17
CA GLN A 615 -7.47 -1.62 -18.92
C GLN A 615 -6.96 -0.43 -18.13
N TYR A 616 -5.73 0.00 -18.38
CA TYR A 616 -5.08 1.06 -17.62
C TYR A 616 -4.08 1.85 -18.45
N MET A 617 -3.62 2.98 -17.92
CA MET A 617 -2.53 3.75 -18.51
C MET A 617 -1.21 3.41 -17.80
N PHE A 618 -0.18 3.06 -18.56
CA PHE A 618 1.19 3.03 -18.09
C PHE A 618 1.82 4.39 -18.40
N GLY A 619 1.92 5.22 -17.38
CA GLY A 619 2.19 6.64 -17.53
C GLY A 619 1.07 7.36 -18.30
N SER A 620 1.43 8.41 -19.03
CA SER A 620 0.49 9.21 -19.84
C SER A 620 0.43 8.81 -21.31
N GLU A 621 1.35 7.92 -21.78
CA GLU A 621 1.51 7.63 -23.19
C GLU A 621 0.95 6.26 -23.62
N TYR A 622 0.98 5.23 -22.77
CA TYR A 622 0.62 3.86 -23.16
C TYR A 622 -0.65 3.38 -22.46
N LEU A 623 -1.66 3.03 -23.25
CA LEU A 623 -2.84 2.30 -22.81
C LEU A 623 -2.54 0.80 -22.92
N VAL A 624 -2.70 0.06 -21.86
CA VAL A 624 -2.43 -1.37 -21.75
C VAL A 624 -3.71 -2.11 -21.42
N ALA A 625 -4.01 -3.16 -22.17
CA ALA A 625 -5.23 -3.95 -22.03
C ALA A 625 -4.90 -5.46 -21.88
N PRO A 626 -4.59 -5.94 -20.66
CA PRO A 626 -4.23 -7.33 -20.41
C PRO A 626 -5.35 -8.32 -20.73
N ILE A 627 -4.99 -9.58 -20.94
CA ILE A 627 -5.93 -10.69 -21.14
C ILE A 627 -6.10 -11.43 -19.81
N PHE A 628 -7.34 -11.55 -19.33
CA PHE A 628 -7.67 -12.09 -18.01
C PHE A 628 -8.41 -13.42 -18.02
N HIS A 629 -8.54 -14.04 -19.20
CA HIS A 629 -9.23 -15.33 -19.30
C HIS A 629 -8.41 -16.33 -20.10
N LEU A 630 -8.50 -17.58 -19.65
CA LEU A 630 -7.88 -18.71 -20.35
C LEU A 630 -8.45 -18.84 -21.77
N ASN A 631 -7.59 -19.08 -22.75
CA ASN A 631 -7.96 -19.24 -24.17
C ASN A 631 -8.67 -18.03 -24.78
N GLU A 632 -8.47 -16.84 -24.22
CA GLU A 632 -8.89 -15.57 -24.81
C GLU A 632 -7.77 -15.01 -25.69
N PHE A 633 -8.03 -14.74 -26.97
CA PHE A 633 -7.06 -14.28 -27.96
C PHE A 633 -7.48 -12.99 -28.67
N GLU A 634 -8.52 -12.33 -28.18
CA GLU A 634 -8.97 -11.00 -28.61
C GLU A 634 -9.80 -10.37 -27.49
N ARG A 635 -9.84 -9.04 -27.43
CA ARG A 635 -10.70 -8.31 -26.49
C ARG A 635 -11.10 -6.94 -27.02
N GLU A 636 -12.19 -6.40 -26.49
CA GLU A 636 -12.55 -5.01 -26.67
C GLU A 636 -11.65 -4.09 -25.84
N VAL A 637 -11.22 -2.96 -26.45
CA VAL A 637 -10.43 -1.92 -25.81
C VAL A 637 -11.06 -0.56 -26.11
N TYR A 638 -11.37 0.21 -25.09
CA TYR A 638 -11.84 1.58 -25.25
C TYR A 638 -10.65 2.54 -25.39
N LEU A 639 -10.60 3.28 -26.48
CA LEU A 639 -9.63 4.33 -26.72
C LEU A 639 -10.28 5.70 -26.42
N PRO A 640 -9.85 6.42 -25.37
CA PRO A 640 -10.35 7.78 -25.08
C PRO A 640 -10.03 8.76 -26.23
N ALA A 641 -10.63 9.96 -26.19
CA ALA A 641 -10.40 10.99 -27.20
C ALA A 641 -8.90 11.27 -27.42
N GLY A 642 -8.50 11.42 -28.69
CA GLY A 642 -7.13 11.56 -29.15
C GLY A 642 -6.81 10.60 -30.29
N ARG A 643 -5.52 10.46 -30.62
CA ARG A 643 -5.05 9.50 -31.65
C ARG A 643 -4.15 8.47 -31.00
N TRP A 644 -4.36 7.22 -31.39
CA TRP A 644 -3.71 6.06 -30.79
C TRP A 644 -3.07 5.17 -31.85
N GLU A 645 -1.84 4.79 -31.66
CA GLU A 645 -1.11 3.84 -32.49
C GLU A 645 -1.05 2.48 -31.76
N ASP A 646 -1.52 1.42 -32.40
CA ASP A 646 -1.30 0.05 -31.94
C ASP A 646 0.20 -0.27 -32.08
N THR A 647 0.87 -0.51 -30.95
CA THR A 647 2.33 -0.72 -30.92
C THR A 647 2.78 -2.01 -31.61
N ARG A 648 1.83 -2.89 -31.95
CA ARG A 648 2.11 -4.21 -32.52
C ARG A 648 2.24 -4.18 -34.06
N ASP A 649 1.46 -3.33 -34.71
CA ASP A 649 1.42 -3.26 -36.17
C ASP A 649 1.51 -1.81 -36.75
N GLY A 650 1.55 -0.81 -35.85
CA GLY A 650 1.63 0.61 -36.24
C GLY A 650 0.30 1.20 -36.74
N LYS A 651 -0.80 0.47 -36.64
CA LYS A 651 -2.11 0.97 -37.09
C LYS A 651 -2.61 2.08 -36.19
N VAL A 652 -3.07 3.16 -36.79
CA VAL A 652 -3.56 4.35 -36.09
C VAL A 652 -5.08 4.34 -36.03
N TYR A 653 -5.60 4.67 -34.85
CA TYR A 653 -7.02 4.78 -34.55
C TYR A 653 -7.34 6.19 -34.05
N GLU A 654 -8.49 6.72 -34.45
CA GLU A 654 -9.10 7.87 -33.80
C GLU A 654 -9.75 7.39 -32.45
N GLY A 655 -9.59 8.17 -31.40
CA GLY A 655 -10.17 7.86 -30.10
C GLY A 655 -11.69 8.13 -30.00
N GLY A 656 -12.25 8.00 -28.79
CA GLY A 656 -13.68 8.08 -28.55
C GLY A 656 -14.46 6.83 -28.97
N GLN A 657 -13.78 5.69 -29.17
CA GLN A 657 -14.39 4.45 -29.63
C GLN A 657 -13.84 3.21 -28.95
N THR A 658 -14.59 2.12 -29.05
CA THR A 658 -14.11 0.78 -28.67
C THR A 658 -13.63 0.05 -29.93
N VAL A 659 -12.48 -0.60 -29.84
CA VAL A 659 -11.89 -1.41 -30.92
C VAL A 659 -11.74 -2.85 -30.45
N LEU A 660 -11.92 -3.83 -31.35
CA LEU A 660 -11.60 -5.22 -31.10
C LEU A 660 -10.10 -5.43 -31.42
N ALA A 661 -9.33 -5.80 -30.42
CA ALA A 661 -7.90 -6.00 -30.51
C ALA A 661 -7.57 -7.50 -30.43
N ALA A 662 -6.93 -8.06 -31.47
CA ALA A 662 -6.39 -9.41 -31.43
C ALA A 662 -5.27 -9.52 -30.37
N ALA A 663 -5.20 -10.65 -29.69
CA ALA A 663 -4.24 -10.91 -28.62
C ALA A 663 -3.75 -12.37 -28.64
N PRO A 664 -3.02 -12.80 -29.67
CA PRO A 664 -2.37 -14.11 -29.67
C PRO A 664 -1.47 -14.23 -28.43
N ILE A 665 -1.09 -15.46 -28.06
CA ILE A 665 -0.39 -15.73 -26.78
C ILE A 665 0.91 -14.94 -26.60
N ASP A 666 1.51 -14.49 -27.66
CA ASP A 666 2.75 -13.70 -27.65
C ASP A 666 2.50 -12.19 -27.86
N SER A 667 1.27 -11.70 -27.57
CA SER A 667 0.90 -10.32 -27.89
C SER A 667 -0.20 -9.77 -27.00
N ILE A 668 0.15 -8.85 -26.11
CA ILE A 668 -0.79 -8.03 -25.33
C ILE A 668 -1.21 -6.78 -26.12
N PRO A 669 -2.49 -6.38 -26.14
CA PRO A 669 -2.91 -5.10 -26.74
C PRO A 669 -2.33 -3.90 -25.98
N VAL A 670 -1.52 -3.10 -26.67
CA VAL A 670 -0.93 -1.86 -26.15
C VAL A 670 -1.05 -0.77 -27.21
N PHE A 671 -1.64 0.35 -26.84
CA PHE A 671 -1.83 1.50 -27.70
C PHE A 671 -1.06 2.70 -27.19
N LYS A 672 -0.25 3.30 -28.06
CA LYS A 672 0.50 4.52 -27.73
C LYS A 672 -0.29 5.76 -28.15
N LYS A 673 -0.45 6.69 -27.25
CA LYS A 673 -1.05 8.00 -27.55
C LYS A 673 -0.07 8.82 -28.38
N ILE A 674 -0.49 9.30 -29.56
CA ILE A 674 0.36 10.04 -30.52
C ILE A 674 -0.13 11.47 -30.77
N ALA A 675 -1.34 11.83 -30.37
CA ALA A 675 -1.87 13.20 -30.40
C ALA A 675 -3.05 13.36 -29.44
#